data_8b9ea4261222b6aade46b73fb926a9b4
#
_entry.id   8b9ea4261222b6aade46b73fb926a9b4
#
_cell.length_a   1.000
_cell.length_b   1.000
_cell.length_c   1.000
_cell.angle_alpha   90.00
_cell.angle_beta   90.00
_cell.angle_gamma   90.00
#
_symmetry.space_group_name_H-M   'P 1'
#
loop_
_entity.id
_entity.type
_entity.pdbx_description
1 polymer ?
#
loop_
_entity_poly.entity_id
_entity_poly.type
_entity_poly.pdbx_seq_one_letter_code
_entity_poly.pdbx_strand_id
1 'polypeptide(L)'
;MLIIKLYKYFYITLFFTLSWADESWKVYDDSEIATITIILDEEDLDWMYSWDNIESDSLHLASIHFQNGYINETIDSVGFRLRGNTSRSSAKKSFKVDFNHFVPGRDFFGIEKLNLNGEHNDPSIVRSKLCWDFYERIDMISSRSAHAKVYINEEYFGLYVSVEHIDDTFLSKNFKNDNGNLWKCLWPADLTYRGNDSEDYFPYYDNKRPYELKTNRDEYNYSKLARLIRIINQTPDSLDLVLDLKKALQYFAMNVLTGGWDDYRFLRNNYYLYHNPSDDKIHWIPYDYDNTLSIDWFDINWGTINPYDYAVIDNDGRPLTDYMFSQSRYKNLFSHFLEFYRERLLNIDELEIKLDQIIDDIYIAVEEDQYRTMDYGFSMDDFINSYGYEFELQHVKKGILEFFSDRNTSLNEQITFDNQIPIIYETNLENEIIVVDDTVSIHISLYGDPTNFHLFYMKDSNETWNSVVPSFEPELNSDKVEDHDRWIANFVPEESGHYYWYIIAGNEEGSERYPVYDFNKFHVIEEIQMQPVIINELLADNQTINSDDNGDFDDWVELHNYSNVAVNLAGFYLTDKMNNLTKWKFPDSGSIINSQGYLIIWCDEDQNQEGLHTNFKLSSNGEFLGLILPDGETFVDSITFPVQEQDISYGKNSSGNWSFLTPSPGLSNVGMNTSENYVLQNFQVNKLYPNPFNSTINIDMNHSQTMNNVLLDIISINGRSIYSSSIDLHGIGQSTISVELNSQIASGCYLLRVGKFEHFTTRKILYLK
;
A
#
# COMPACT_ATOMS: atom_id res chain seq x y z
N MET A 1 20.14 9.69 36.74
CA MET A 1 19.19 8.70 36.23
C MET A 1 18.20 9.25 35.19
N LEU A 2 17.75 10.50 35.28
CA LEU A 2 16.81 11.09 34.30
C LEU A 2 17.46 11.49 32.95
N ILE A 3 18.76 11.80 32.94
CA ILE A 3 19.49 12.24 31.73
C ILE A 3 19.88 11.06 30.82
N ILE A 4 20.02 9.86 31.37
CA ILE A 4 20.34 8.63 30.60
C ILE A 4 19.11 8.09 29.86
N LYS A 5 17.88 8.27 30.42
CA LYS A 5 16.63 7.88 29.73
C LYS A 5 16.32 8.74 28.50
N LEU A 6 16.69 10.03 28.48
CA LEU A 6 16.47 10.89 27.31
C LEU A 6 17.39 10.56 26.12
N TYR A 7 18.57 9.93 26.35
CA TYR A 7 19.42 9.49 25.27
C TYR A 7 18.95 8.17 24.64
N LYS A 8 18.20 7.31 25.37
CA LYS A 8 17.66 6.05 24.83
C LYS A 8 16.60 6.30 23.73
N TYR A 9 15.77 7.32 23.86
CA TYR A 9 14.72 7.63 22.87
C TYR A 9 15.21 8.38 21.64
N PHE A 10 16.39 9.02 21.70
CA PHE A 10 16.91 9.80 20.57
C PHE A 10 17.60 8.92 19.50
N TYR A 11 17.98 7.68 19.82
CA TYR A 11 18.61 6.76 18.88
C TYR A 11 17.61 5.82 18.17
N ILE A 12 16.44 5.57 18.75
CA ILE A 12 15.41 4.69 18.13
C ILE A 12 14.66 5.42 17.01
N THR A 13 14.53 6.75 17.08
CA THR A 13 13.85 7.55 16.06
C THR A 13 14.71 7.84 14.80
N LEU A 14 15.94 7.37 14.71
CA LEU A 14 16.83 7.65 13.56
C LEU A 14 16.96 6.49 12.58
N PHE A 15 16.30 5.36 12.79
CA PHE A 15 16.37 4.19 11.91
C PHE A 15 15.10 3.91 11.09
N PHE A 16 14.10 4.77 11.18
CA PHE A 16 12.83 4.60 10.45
C PHE A 16 12.66 5.61 9.32
N THR A 17 13.58 5.74 8.40
CA THR A 17 13.23 6.35 7.10
C THR A 17 14.29 6.08 6.06
N LEU A 18 14.28 4.90 5.47
CA LEU A 18 14.64 4.67 4.08
C LEU A 18 13.89 3.43 3.58
N SER A 19 12.59 3.34 3.85
CA SER A 19 11.71 2.75 2.86
C SER A 19 11.73 3.73 1.69
N TRP A 20 11.87 3.27 0.48
CA TRP A 20 11.41 4.04 -0.66
C TRP A 20 9.95 4.35 -0.34
N ALA A 21 9.66 5.62 -0.06
CA ALA A 21 8.30 6.03 0.21
C ALA A 21 7.52 5.59 -1.02
N ASP A 22 6.44 4.81 -0.81
CA ASP A 22 5.56 4.45 -1.92
C ASP A 22 5.23 5.73 -2.70
N GLU A 23 5.72 5.84 -3.92
CA GLU A 23 5.51 7.02 -4.75
C GLU A 23 4.21 6.92 -5.57
N SER A 24 3.51 5.79 -5.48
CA SER A 24 2.29 5.55 -6.26
C SER A 24 1.11 6.44 -5.87
N TRP A 25 1.15 7.05 -4.68
CA TRP A 25 0.20 8.08 -4.30
C TRP A 25 0.22 9.29 -5.28
N LYS A 26 1.38 9.59 -5.91
CA LYS A 26 1.52 10.67 -6.89
C LYS A 26 0.66 10.46 -8.13
N VAL A 27 0.41 9.20 -8.50
CA VAL A 27 -0.42 8.83 -9.68
C VAL A 27 -1.89 9.10 -9.40
N TYR A 28 -2.33 8.96 -8.15
CA TYR A 28 -3.71 9.15 -7.71
C TYR A 28 -3.94 10.43 -6.92
N ASP A 29 -2.95 11.34 -6.88
CA ASP A 29 -3.16 12.67 -6.33
C ASP A 29 -4.18 13.42 -7.15
N ASP A 30 -5.24 13.92 -6.52
CA ASP A 30 -6.36 14.60 -7.14
C ASP A 30 -6.40 16.12 -6.82
N SER A 31 -5.30 16.66 -6.29
CA SER A 31 -5.14 18.11 -6.09
C SER A 31 -5.18 18.90 -7.41
N GLU A 32 -4.84 18.25 -8.53
CA GLU A 32 -4.98 18.74 -9.89
C GLU A 32 -5.44 17.59 -10.81
N ILE A 33 -6.38 17.87 -11.74
CA ILE A 33 -6.83 16.85 -12.69
C ILE A 33 -5.65 16.44 -13.56
N ALA A 34 -5.29 15.16 -13.53
CA ALA A 34 -4.23 14.62 -14.35
C ALA A 34 -4.57 14.74 -15.85
N THR A 35 -3.56 14.96 -16.69
CA THR A 35 -3.67 14.85 -18.14
C THR A 35 -2.89 13.64 -18.62
N ILE A 36 -3.58 12.73 -19.30
CA ILE A 36 -3.01 11.48 -19.82
C ILE A 36 -3.16 11.49 -21.34
N THR A 37 -2.03 11.51 -22.04
CA THR A 37 -1.99 11.43 -23.51
C THR A 37 -1.43 10.07 -23.93
N ILE A 38 -2.19 9.32 -24.70
CA ILE A 38 -1.84 8.01 -25.22
C ILE A 38 -1.64 8.14 -26.73
N ILE A 39 -0.51 7.62 -27.22
CA ILE A 39 -0.19 7.63 -28.64
C ILE A 39 0.02 6.18 -29.08
N LEU A 40 -0.76 5.75 -30.08
CA LEU A 40 -0.68 4.43 -30.68
C LEU A 40 -1.01 4.50 -32.17
N ASP A 41 -0.76 3.40 -32.90
CA ASP A 41 -1.11 3.30 -34.30
C ASP A 41 -2.63 3.41 -34.50
N GLU A 42 -3.06 4.17 -35.48
CA GLU A 42 -4.49 4.31 -35.79
C GLU A 42 -5.14 2.99 -36.22
N GLU A 43 -4.41 2.10 -36.90
CA GLU A 43 -4.90 0.76 -37.26
C GLU A 43 -5.17 -0.09 -36.03
N ASP A 44 -4.36 0.05 -34.96
CA ASP A 44 -4.56 -0.64 -33.69
C ASP A 44 -5.78 -0.11 -32.93
N LEU A 45 -5.99 1.22 -32.94
CA LEU A 45 -7.17 1.83 -32.35
C LEU A 45 -8.46 1.37 -33.06
N ASP A 46 -8.48 1.43 -34.40
CA ASP A 46 -9.59 0.96 -35.23
C ASP A 46 -9.88 -0.52 -35.00
N TRP A 47 -8.81 -1.34 -34.87
CA TRP A 47 -8.93 -2.75 -34.58
C TRP A 47 -9.62 -3.01 -33.24
N MET A 48 -9.23 -2.32 -32.17
CA MET A 48 -9.85 -2.45 -30.84
C MET A 48 -11.33 -2.03 -30.86
N TYR A 49 -11.71 -1.05 -31.66
CA TYR A 49 -13.07 -0.54 -31.73
C TYR A 49 -13.96 -1.38 -32.69
N SER A 50 -13.38 -2.24 -33.50
CA SER A 50 -14.15 -3.08 -34.40
C SER A 50 -15.00 -4.11 -33.62
N TRP A 51 -16.22 -4.36 -34.09
CA TRP A 51 -17.18 -5.25 -33.45
C TRP A 51 -16.63 -6.67 -33.21
N ASP A 52 -15.82 -7.17 -34.16
CA ASP A 52 -15.24 -8.51 -34.09
C ASP A 52 -14.16 -8.64 -32.99
N ASN A 53 -13.56 -7.54 -32.57
CA ASN A 53 -12.43 -7.50 -31.63
C ASN A 53 -12.73 -6.84 -30.30
N ILE A 54 -13.93 -6.23 -30.15
CA ILE A 54 -14.30 -5.42 -28.99
C ILE A 54 -14.17 -6.17 -27.65
N GLU A 55 -14.32 -7.48 -27.64
CA GLU A 55 -14.18 -8.34 -26.48
C GLU A 55 -12.72 -8.84 -26.28
N SER A 56 -11.78 -8.44 -27.15
CA SER A 56 -10.40 -8.90 -27.06
C SER A 56 -9.66 -8.25 -25.87
N ASP A 57 -8.86 -9.05 -25.18
CA ASP A 57 -7.91 -8.62 -24.15
C ASP A 57 -6.49 -8.37 -24.69
N SER A 58 -6.31 -8.36 -26.02
CA SER A 58 -5.00 -8.11 -26.64
C SER A 58 -4.49 -6.73 -26.29
N LEU A 59 -3.23 -6.65 -25.92
CA LEU A 59 -2.54 -5.39 -25.61
C LEU A 59 -1.81 -4.91 -26.86
N HIS A 60 -2.04 -3.66 -27.23
CA HIS A 60 -1.41 -2.96 -28.36
C HIS A 60 -0.29 -2.07 -27.87
N LEU A 61 0.74 -1.90 -28.70
CA LEU A 61 1.89 -1.08 -28.37
C LEU A 61 1.51 0.41 -28.41
N ALA A 62 1.76 1.11 -27.30
CA ALA A 62 1.50 2.53 -27.19
C ALA A 62 2.63 3.25 -26.42
N SER A 63 2.63 4.57 -26.43
CA SER A 63 3.31 5.41 -25.48
C SER A 63 2.30 6.21 -24.66
N ILE A 64 2.65 6.54 -23.42
CA ILE A 64 1.82 7.36 -22.53
C ILE A 64 2.62 8.57 -22.06
N HIS A 65 2.02 9.75 -22.09
CA HIS A 65 2.48 10.92 -21.38
C HIS A 65 1.53 11.21 -20.22
N PHE A 66 2.03 11.20 -19.00
CA PHE A 66 1.27 11.46 -17.78
C PHE A 66 1.72 12.78 -17.17
N GLN A 67 0.78 13.68 -16.88
CA GLN A 67 1.06 14.95 -16.25
C GLN A 67 0.03 15.27 -15.17
N ASN A 68 0.51 15.56 -13.95
CA ASN A 68 -0.24 16.17 -12.85
C ASN A 68 0.70 17.08 -12.03
N GLY A 69 0.32 17.48 -10.82
CA GLY A 69 1.13 18.32 -9.94
C GLY A 69 2.50 17.75 -9.53
N TYR A 70 2.69 16.43 -9.62
CA TYR A 70 3.90 15.73 -9.17
C TYR A 70 4.66 15.02 -10.30
N ILE A 71 3.98 14.64 -11.37
CA ILE A 71 4.52 13.81 -12.46
C ILE A 71 4.40 14.59 -13.77
N ASN A 72 5.43 14.54 -14.59
CA ASN A 72 5.41 15.03 -15.98
C ASN A 72 6.38 14.17 -16.80
N GLU A 73 5.93 12.97 -17.18
CA GLU A 73 6.77 11.96 -17.80
C GLU A 73 6.12 11.28 -18.99
N THR A 74 6.96 10.85 -19.95
CA THR A 74 6.57 10.05 -21.11
C THR A 74 7.20 8.68 -20.99
N ILE A 75 6.39 7.63 -21.12
CA ILE A 75 6.82 6.24 -21.10
C ILE A 75 6.46 5.59 -22.43
N ASP A 76 7.46 5.10 -23.13
CA ASP A 76 7.31 4.34 -24.37
C ASP A 76 7.06 2.86 -24.10
N SER A 77 6.54 2.15 -25.11
CA SER A 77 6.38 0.69 -25.08
C SER A 77 5.50 0.19 -23.95
N VAL A 78 4.37 0.84 -23.70
CA VAL A 78 3.31 0.37 -22.80
C VAL A 78 2.28 -0.45 -23.56
N GLY A 79 1.64 -1.40 -22.88
CA GLY A 79 0.49 -2.11 -23.41
C GLY A 79 -0.80 -1.29 -23.21
N PHE A 80 -1.60 -1.15 -24.26
CA PHE A 80 -2.87 -0.43 -24.21
C PHE A 80 -4.00 -1.28 -24.77
N ARG A 81 -5.18 -1.30 -24.10
CA ARG A 81 -6.35 -2.05 -24.54
C ARG A 81 -7.66 -1.51 -23.95
N LEU A 82 -8.77 -1.96 -24.52
CA LEU A 82 -10.09 -1.80 -23.90
C LEU A 82 -10.18 -2.61 -22.60
N ARG A 83 -10.97 -2.11 -21.65
CA ARG A 83 -11.31 -2.82 -20.41
C ARG A 83 -12.81 -2.78 -20.13
N GLY A 84 -13.23 -3.57 -19.14
CA GLY A 84 -14.62 -3.68 -18.71
C GLY A 84 -15.34 -4.85 -19.39
N ASN A 85 -16.63 -4.93 -19.14
CA ASN A 85 -17.54 -5.89 -19.74
C ASN A 85 -18.57 -5.12 -20.59
N THR A 86 -19.58 -4.51 -19.97
CA THR A 86 -20.61 -3.70 -20.65
C THR A 86 -20.06 -2.43 -21.28
N SER A 87 -19.10 -1.77 -20.62
CA SER A 87 -18.45 -0.54 -21.10
C SER A 87 -17.67 -0.70 -22.42
N ARG A 88 -17.34 -1.94 -22.82
CA ARG A 88 -16.70 -2.18 -24.12
C ARG A 88 -17.61 -1.86 -25.29
N SER A 89 -18.92 -2.03 -25.15
CA SER A 89 -19.93 -1.70 -26.17
C SER A 89 -20.40 -0.25 -26.11
N SER A 90 -20.12 0.50 -25.04
CA SER A 90 -20.47 1.93 -24.94
C SER A 90 -19.66 2.79 -25.91
N ALA A 91 -20.15 3.99 -26.22
CA ALA A 91 -19.39 4.96 -27.01
C ALA A 91 -18.19 5.48 -26.24
N LYS A 92 -18.40 5.84 -24.96
CA LYS A 92 -17.33 6.22 -24.05
C LYS A 92 -16.72 4.97 -23.39
N LYS A 93 -15.69 4.43 -24.02
CA LYS A 93 -15.03 3.18 -23.59
C LYS A 93 -14.12 3.40 -22.38
N SER A 94 -13.90 2.35 -21.61
CA SER A 94 -12.88 2.30 -20.58
C SER A 94 -11.59 1.64 -21.09
N PHE A 95 -10.43 2.08 -20.57
CA PHE A 95 -9.12 1.64 -21.03
C PHE A 95 -8.26 1.08 -19.90
N LYS A 96 -7.26 0.30 -20.30
CA LYS A 96 -6.20 -0.18 -19.42
C LYS A 96 -4.85 0.10 -20.07
N VAL A 97 -3.95 0.67 -19.29
CA VAL A 97 -2.51 0.75 -19.58
C VAL A 97 -1.78 -0.30 -18.78
N ASP A 98 -0.82 -0.98 -19.37
CA ASP A 98 0.04 -1.99 -18.75
C ASP A 98 1.51 -1.60 -19.00
N PHE A 99 2.18 -1.16 -17.95
CA PHE A 99 3.57 -0.70 -18.02
C PHE A 99 4.57 -1.83 -18.15
N ASN A 100 4.20 -3.02 -17.69
CA ASN A 100 5.05 -4.20 -17.59
C ASN A 100 5.00 -5.10 -18.84
N HIS A 101 3.97 -5.01 -19.68
CA HIS A 101 3.70 -5.98 -20.75
C HIS A 101 4.83 -6.11 -21.78
N PHE A 102 5.30 -5.00 -22.35
CA PHE A 102 6.36 -5.00 -23.37
C PHE A 102 7.76 -4.82 -22.78
N VAL A 103 7.87 -4.37 -21.54
CA VAL A 103 9.12 -4.20 -20.80
C VAL A 103 8.95 -4.87 -19.43
N PRO A 104 9.25 -6.17 -19.31
CA PRO A 104 9.07 -6.93 -18.08
C PRO A 104 9.80 -6.30 -16.89
N GLY A 105 9.14 -6.27 -15.73
CA GLY A 105 9.68 -5.71 -14.48
C GLY A 105 9.59 -4.17 -14.38
N ARG A 106 8.99 -3.50 -15.38
CA ARG A 106 8.81 -2.04 -15.32
C ARG A 106 7.51 -1.69 -14.60
N ASP A 107 7.62 -0.77 -13.66
CA ASP A 107 6.50 -0.06 -13.03
C ASP A 107 6.51 1.44 -13.40
N PHE A 108 5.45 2.12 -13.03
CA PHE A 108 5.29 3.57 -13.11
C PHE A 108 4.97 4.11 -11.71
N PHE A 109 5.96 4.67 -11.04
CA PHE A 109 5.85 5.11 -9.64
C PHE A 109 5.28 4.01 -8.71
N GLY A 110 5.70 2.76 -8.92
CA GLY A 110 5.28 1.62 -8.12
C GLY A 110 3.93 1.01 -8.50
N ILE A 111 3.35 1.33 -9.67
CA ILE A 111 2.20 0.62 -10.24
C ILE A 111 2.56 -0.02 -11.57
N GLU A 112 2.12 -1.24 -11.80
CA GLU A 112 2.29 -1.91 -13.10
C GLU A 112 1.18 -1.60 -14.10
N LYS A 113 0.00 -1.22 -13.62
CA LYS A 113 -1.19 -1.04 -14.45
C LYS A 113 -2.02 0.15 -14.02
N LEU A 114 -2.61 0.84 -14.99
CA LEU A 114 -3.51 1.97 -14.79
C LEU A 114 -4.85 1.66 -15.45
N ASN A 115 -5.95 1.85 -14.71
CA ASN A 115 -7.30 1.73 -15.28
C ASN A 115 -7.90 3.13 -15.47
N LEU A 116 -8.51 3.35 -16.63
CA LEU A 116 -9.20 4.58 -17.00
C LEU A 116 -10.67 4.24 -17.25
N ASN A 117 -11.52 4.51 -16.28
CA ASN A 117 -12.95 4.25 -16.35
C ASN A 117 -13.67 5.41 -17.04
N GLY A 118 -14.41 5.11 -18.10
CA GLY A 118 -15.13 6.13 -18.88
C GLY A 118 -16.37 6.70 -18.21
N GLU A 119 -16.90 6.05 -17.17
CA GLU A 119 -18.10 6.46 -16.41
C GLU A 119 -19.30 6.75 -17.35
N HIS A 120 -19.49 5.90 -18.36
CA HIS A 120 -20.43 6.14 -19.47
C HIS A 120 -21.90 6.19 -19.02
N ASN A 121 -22.25 5.59 -17.90
CA ASN A 121 -23.59 5.52 -17.30
C ASN A 121 -23.83 6.57 -16.19
N ASP A 122 -22.82 7.37 -15.85
CA ASP A 122 -22.91 8.42 -14.84
C ASP A 122 -22.83 9.83 -15.43
N PRO A 123 -23.90 10.62 -15.43
CA PRO A 123 -23.86 12.00 -15.90
C PRO A 123 -22.96 12.90 -15.06
N SER A 124 -22.71 12.56 -13.77
CA SER A 124 -21.90 13.35 -12.85
C SER A 124 -20.39 13.06 -12.96
N ILE A 125 -20.01 11.90 -13.45
CA ILE A 125 -18.61 11.40 -13.51
C ILE A 125 -17.93 11.45 -12.12
N VAL A 126 -18.69 11.25 -11.02
CA VAL A 126 -18.18 11.34 -9.65
C VAL A 126 -18.66 10.21 -8.74
N ARG A 127 -19.69 9.45 -9.13
CA ARG A 127 -20.32 8.46 -8.22
C ARG A 127 -19.32 7.39 -7.77
N SER A 128 -18.61 6.79 -8.71
CA SER A 128 -17.59 5.79 -8.39
C SER A 128 -16.43 6.41 -7.57
N LYS A 129 -15.95 7.60 -7.98
CA LYS A 129 -14.89 8.34 -7.27
C LYS A 129 -15.28 8.60 -5.80
N LEU A 130 -16.50 9.07 -5.55
CA LEU A 130 -16.98 9.36 -4.20
C LEU A 130 -17.05 8.11 -3.30
N CYS A 131 -17.37 6.95 -3.88
CA CYS A 131 -17.33 5.69 -3.14
C CYS A 131 -15.90 5.29 -2.74
N TRP A 132 -14.92 5.49 -3.64
CA TRP A 132 -13.51 5.25 -3.32
C TRP A 132 -13.00 6.21 -2.23
N ASP A 133 -13.38 7.49 -2.28
CA ASP A 133 -13.06 8.48 -1.25
C ASP A 133 -13.63 8.08 0.13
N PHE A 134 -14.82 7.49 0.16
CA PHE A 134 -15.39 7.00 1.42
C PHE A 134 -14.59 5.81 1.99
N TYR A 135 -14.14 4.89 1.13
CA TYR A 135 -13.29 3.78 1.57
C TYR A 135 -11.94 4.26 2.12
N GLU A 136 -11.34 5.26 1.48
CA GLU A 136 -10.09 5.88 1.95
C GLU A 136 -10.29 6.53 3.33
N ARG A 137 -11.37 7.29 3.52
CA ARG A 137 -11.68 7.94 4.81
C ARG A 137 -11.80 6.95 5.96
N ILE A 138 -12.42 5.78 5.74
CA ILE A 138 -12.54 4.73 6.76
C ILE A 138 -11.31 3.80 6.85
N ASP A 139 -10.24 4.08 6.09
CA ASP A 139 -9.00 3.29 6.06
C ASP A 139 -9.23 1.81 5.71
N MET A 140 -10.16 1.56 4.83
CA MET A 140 -10.38 0.22 4.31
C MET A 140 -9.50 -0.01 3.08
N ILE A 141 -8.79 -1.14 3.04
CA ILE A 141 -7.99 -1.54 1.87
C ILE A 141 -8.88 -1.54 0.62
N SER A 142 -8.63 -0.59 -0.29
CA SER A 142 -9.42 -0.36 -1.50
C SER A 142 -8.57 0.33 -2.57
N SER A 143 -9.09 0.39 -3.80
CA SER A 143 -8.43 1.13 -4.88
C SER A 143 -8.47 2.63 -4.62
N ARG A 144 -7.37 3.31 -4.87
CA ARG A 144 -7.32 4.78 -4.95
C ARG A 144 -7.88 5.24 -6.27
N SER A 145 -8.35 6.49 -6.35
CA SER A 145 -8.90 7.04 -7.60
C SER A 145 -8.67 8.54 -7.73
N ALA A 146 -8.54 9.00 -8.97
CA ALA A 146 -8.44 10.43 -9.32
C ALA A 146 -9.09 10.71 -10.67
N HIS A 147 -9.54 11.95 -10.90
CA HIS A 147 -10.00 12.36 -12.23
C HIS A 147 -8.81 12.57 -13.19
N ALA A 148 -9.00 12.19 -14.45
CA ALA A 148 -8.00 12.36 -15.50
C ALA A 148 -8.62 12.76 -16.83
N LYS A 149 -8.04 13.77 -17.51
CA LYS A 149 -8.32 14.10 -18.91
C LYS A 149 -7.57 13.12 -19.79
N VAL A 150 -8.26 12.40 -20.65
CA VAL A 150 -7.65 11.40 -21.53
C VAL A 150 -7.65 11.90 -22.96
N TYR A 151 -6.47 11.90 -23.57
CA TYR A 151 -6.24 12.17 -24.99
C TYR A 151 -5.71 10.89 -25.66
N ILE A 152 -6.20 10.57 -26.85
CA ILE A 152 -5.66 9.49 -27.68
C ILE A 152 -5.34 10.08 -29.05
N ASN A 153 -4.10 9.95 -29.51
CA ASN A 153 -3.61 10.51 -30.77
C ASN A 153 -3.98 12.01 -30.95
N GLU A 154 -3.79 12.80 -29.87
CA GLU A 154 -4.10 14.23 -29.79
C GLU A 154 -5.60 14.59 -29.74
N GLU A 155 -6.51 13.61 -29.89
CA GLU A 155 -7.95 13.80 -29.71
C GLU A 155 -8.36 13.68 -28.25
N TYR A 156 -9.19 14.60 -27.73
CA TYR A 156 -9.74 14.55 -26.39
C TYR A 156 -10.87 13.52 -26.30
N PHE A 157 -10.64 12.44 -25.58
CA PHE A 157 -11.61 11.35 -25.36
C PHE A 157 -12.52 11.59 -24.16
N GLY A 158 -12.22 12.59 -23.34
CA GLY A 158 -13.07 13.03 -22.25
C GLY A 158 -12.42 12.94 -20.87
N LEU A 159 -13.26 13.20 -19.86
CA LEU A 159 -12.90 13.06 -18.45
C LEU A 159 -13.16 11.63 -17.98
N TYR A 160 -12.18 11.01 -17.36
CA TYR A 160 -12.19 9.64 -16.85
C TYR A 160 -11.97 9.62 -15.33
N VAL A 161 -12.39 8.55 -14.68
CA VAL A 161 -11.91 8.21 -13.34
C VAL A 161 -10.80 7.18 -13.47
N SER A 162 -9.59 7.58 -13.13
CA SER A 162 -8.44 6.68 -12.99
C SER A 162 -8.58 5.91 -11.69
N VAL A 163 -8.59 4.57 -11.74
CA VAL A 163 -8.80 3.69 -10.58
C VAL A 163 -7.65 2.71 -10.47
N GLU A 164 -7.07 2.58 -9.28
CA GLU A 164 -5.96 1.68 -9.00
C GLU A 164 -6.31 0.23 -9.37
N HIS A 165 -5.38 -0.44 -10.05
CA HIS A 165 -5.57 -1.84 -10.42
C HIS A 165 -5.20 -2.75 -9.25
N ILE A 166 -6.09 -3.71 -8.93
CA ILE A 166 -5.85 -4.69 -7.88
C ILE A 166 -5.04 -5.85 -8.48
N ASP A 167 -3.74 -5.87 -8.19
CA ASP A 167 -2.76 -6.89 -8.62
C ASP A 167 -1.65 -7.06 -7.56
N ASP A 168 -0.52 -7.67 -7.95
CA ASP A 168 0.60 -7.94 -7.06
C ASP A 168 1.18 -6.65 -6.44
N THR A 169 1.26 -5.55 -7.21
CA THR A 169 1.74 -4.26 -6.68
C THR A 169 0.78 -3.63 -5.67
N PHE A 170 -0.54 -3.81 -5.87
CA PHE A 170 -1.54 -3.43 -4.89
C PHE A 170 -1.40 -4.25 -3.60
N LEU A 171 -1.20 -5.57 -3.72
CA LEU A 171 -1.05 -6.45 -2.56
C LEU A 171 0.20 -6.11 -1.74
N SER A 172 1.34 -5.87 -2.40
CA SER A 172 2.60 -5.57 -1.73
C SER A 172 2.57 -4.28 -0.90
N LYS A 173 1.70 -3.32 -1.27
CA LYS A 173 1.50 -2.07 -0.52
C LYS A 173 0.57 -2.22 0.68
N ASN A 174 -0.42 -3.09 0.57
CA ASN A 174 -1.52 -3.17 1.53
C ASN A 174 -1.41 -4.35 2.51
N PHE A 175 -0.54 -5.32 2.23
CA PHE A 175 -0.38 -6.51 3.07
C PHE A 175 1.10 -6.77 3.39
N LYS A 176 1.39 -7.15 4.63
CA LYS A 176 2.76 -7.53 5.06
C LYS A 176 3.31 -8.73 4.28
N ASN A 177 2.44 -9.59 3.77
CA ASN A 177 2.78 -10.74 2.96
C ASN A 177 1.89 -10.77 1.73
N ASP A 178 2.47 -10.56 0.56
CA ASP A 178 1.81 -10.50 -0.74
C ASP A 178 1.82 -11.82 -1.51
N ASN A 179 2.38 -12.90 -0.93
CA ASN A 179 2.49 -14.22 -1.58
C ASN A 179 1.19 -15.04 -1.56
N GLY A 180 0.10 -14.43 -1.13
CA GLY A 180 -1.20 -15.09 -1.06
C GLY A 180 -1.93 -15.18 -2.39
N ASN A 181 -3.00 -15.96 -2.41
CA ASN A 181 -3.86 -16.12 -3.57
C ASN A 181 -4.92 -15.02 -3.60
N LEU A 182 -5.01 -14.31 -4.72
CA LEU A 182 -6.01 -13.30 -5.02
C LEU A 182 -7.02 -13.83 -6.02
N TRP A 183 -8.30 -13.83 -5.66
CA TRP A 183 -9.40 -14.18 -6.57
C TRP A 183 -10.23 -12.95 -6.91
N LYS A 184 -10.39 -12.67 -8.21
CA LYS A 184 -11.41 -11.75 -8.70
C LYS A 184 -12.75 -12.50 -8.77
N CYS A 185 -13.73 -11.99 -8.05
CA CYS A 185 -15.06 -12.59 -7.94
C CYS A 185 -16.01 -11.94 -8.94
N LEU A 186 -16.44 -12.71 -9.91
CA LEU A 186 -17.33 -12.33 -11.00
C LEU A 186 -18.64 -13.10 -10.91
N TRP A 187 -19.66 -12.66 -11.62
CA TRP A 187 -20.95 -13.32 -11.64
C TRP A 187 -20.85 -14.80 -12.10
N PRO A 188 -21.45 -15.74 -11.36
CA PRO A 188 -22.15 -15.68 -10.08
C PRO A 188 -21.29 -16.16 -8.90
N ALA A 189 -20.40 -15.31 -8.38
CA ALA A 189 -19.56 -15.62 -7.21
C ALA A 189 -20.38 -15.57 -5.91
N ASP A 190 -21.11 -16.63 -5.62
CA ASP A 190 -22.15 -16.72 -4.58
C ASP A 190 -21.70 -17.35 -3.26
N LEU A 191 -20.46 -17.89 -3.20
CA LEU A 191 -19.90 -18.63 -2.08
C LEU A 191 -20.74 -19.86 -1.66
N THR A 192 -21.51 -20.40 -2.60
CA THR A 192 -22.32 -21.61 -2.36
C THR A 192 -21.43 -22.84 -2.39
N TYR A 193 -21.65 -23.78 -1.46
CA TYR A 193 -20.92 -25.03 -1.38
C TYR A 193 -21.19 -25.94 -2.58
N ARG A 194 -20.13 -26.38 -3.25
CA ARG A 194 -20.17 -27.26 -4.42
C ARG A 194 -19.41 -28.58 -4.19
N GLY A 195 -18.47 -28.60 -3.24
CA GLY A 195 -17.64 -29.74 -2.89
C GLY A 195 -16.48 -29.35 -1.98
N ASN A 196 -15.66 -30.33 -1.60
CA ASN A 196 -14.50 -30.11 -0.71
C ASN A 196 -13.20 -29.83 -1.45
N ASP A 197 -13.14 -30.21 -2.72
CA ASP A 197 -11.89 -30.17 -3.49
C ASP A 197 -11.72 -28.83 -4.20
N SER A 198 -10.50 -28.42 -4.42
CA SER A 198 -10.14 -27.19 -5.13
C SER A 198 -10.80 -27.11 -6.51
N GLU A 199 -10.87 -28.26 -7.20
CA GLU A 199 -11.39 -28.36 -8.55
C GLU A 199 -12.91 -28.07 -8.63
N ASP A 200 -13.64 -28.21 -7.55
CA ASP A 200 -15.08 -27.88 -7.48
C ASP A 200 -15.35 -26.38 -7.73
N TYR A 201 -14.31 -25.54 -7.62
CA TYR A 201 -14.35 -24.09 -7.77
C TYR A 201 -13.60 -23.58 -9.01
N PHE A 202 -13.09 -24.47 -9.87
CA PHE A 202 -12.50 -24.13 -11.17
C PHE A 202 -13.52 -23.79 -12.28
N PRO A 203 -14.81 -23.96 -12.13
CA PRO A 203 -15.73 -24.09 -13.22
C PRO A 203 -15.85 -22.85 -14.08
N TYR A 204 -16.12 -23.14 -15.35
CA TYR A 204 -16.62 -22.16 -16.29
C TYR A 204 -18.13 -22.10 -16.19
N TYR A 205 -18.67 -20.91 -16.00
CA TYR A 205 -20.08 -20.64 -16.18
C TYR A 205 -20.22 -19.64 -17.33
N ASP A 206 -20.83 -20.03 -18.43
CA ASP A 206 -20.98 -19.22 -19.63
C ASP A 206 -19.66 -18.57 -20.13
N ASN A 207 -18.58 -19.35 -20.15
CA ASN A 207 -17.20 -18.89 -20.42
C ASN A 207 -16.65 -17.86 -19.42
N LYS A 208 -17.31 -17.63 -18.26
CA LYS A 208 -16.83 -16.78 -17.16
C LYS A 208 -16.43 -17.65 -15.99
N ARG A 209 -15.47 -17.14 -15.23
CA ARG A 209 -14.99 -17.81 -14.02
C ARG A 209 -15.52 -17.06 -12.82
N PRO A 210 -16.39 -17.63 -11.99
CA PRO A 210 -16.90 -16.97 -10.77
C PRO A 210 -15.75 -16.53 -9.85
N TYR A 211 -14.67 -17.31 -9.79
CA TYR A 211 -13.50 -17.03 -8.97
C TYR A 211 -12.25 -17.12 -9.84
N GLU A 212 -11.86 -16.01 -10.42
CA GLU A 212 -10.68 -15.96 -11.29
C GLU A 212 -9.41 -15.69 -10.47
N LEU A 213 -8.51 -16.67 -10.41
CA LEU A 213 -7.22 -16.55 -9.75
C LEU A 213 -6.33 -15.53 -10.47
N LYS A 214 -5.81 -14.51 -9.76
CA LYS A 214 -4.99 -13.43 -10.29
C LYS A 214 -3.51 -13.56 -9.97
N THR A 215 -3.15 -14.08 -8.81
CA THR A 215 -1.78 -14.36 -8.36
C THR A 215 -1.51 -15.88 -8.39
N ASN A 216 -0.27 -16.32 -8.29
CA ASN A 216 0.13 -17.73 -8.19
C ASN A 216 -0.57 -18.65 -9.22
N ARG A 217 -0.70 -18.18 -10.46
CA ARG A 217 -1.48 -18.85 -11.51
C ARG A 217 -0.87 -20.20 -11.93
N ASP A 218 0.43 -20.37 -11.78
CA ASP A 218 1.14 -21.62 -12.13
C ASP A 218 0.80 -22.74 -11.15
N GLU A 219 0.60 -22.42 -9.88
CA GLU A 219 0.17 -23.37 -8.86
C GLU A 219 -1.31 -23.73 -8.97
N TYR A 220 -2.13 -22.81 -9.46
CA TYR A 220 -3.59 -22.92 -9.63
C TYR A 220 -4.32 -23.50 -8.42
N ASN A 221 -3.99 -23.03 -7.22
CA ASN A 221 -4.43 -23.60 -5.96
C ASN A 221 -5.64 -22.85 -5.39
N TYR A 222 -6.79 -23.51 -5.30
CA TYR A 222 -8.05 -22.98 -4.75
C TYR A 222 -8.38 -23.52 -3.35
N SER A 223 -7.47 -24.20 -2.68
CA SER A 223 -7.75 -24.89 -1.40
C SER A 223 -8.23 -23.96 -0.30
N LYS A 224 -7.70 -22.71 -0.24
CA LYS A 224 -8.11 -21.71 0.76
C LYS A 224 -9.51 -21.16 0.47
N LEU A 225 -9.86 -20.94 -0.78
CA LEU A 225 -11.22 -20.58 -1.19
C LEU A 225 -12.22 -21.71 -0.89
N ALA A 226 -11.88 -22.95 -1.24
CA ALA A 226 -12.70 -24.13 -0.92
C ALA A 226 -12.92 -24.28 0.60
N ARG A 227 -11.86 -24.02 1.40
CA ARG A 227 -11.95 -24.01 2.88
C ARG A 227 -12.92 -22.94 3.37
N LEU A 228 -12.81 -21.70 2.87
CA LEU A 228 -13.73 -20.62 3.23
C LEU A 228 -15.18 -21.02 2.91
N ILE A 229 -15.45 -21.42 1.66
CA ILE A 229 -16.81 -21.77 1.21
C ILE A 229 -17.38 -22.95 2.02
N ARG A 230 -16.58 -23.99 2.29
CA ARG A 230 -16.98 -25.09 3.16
C ARG A 230 -17.37 -24.62 4.57
N ILE A 231 -16.55 -23.75 5.18
CA ILE A 231 -16.83 -23.24 6.53
C ILE A 231 -18.11 -22.42 6.53
N ILE A 232 -18.29 -21.49 5.60
CA ILE A 232 -19.52 -20.69 5.48
C ILE A 232 -20.78 -21.58 5.46
N ASN A 233 -20.74 -22.71 4.74
CA ASN A 233 -21.94 -23.52 4.49
C ASN A 233 -22.12 -24.69 5.46
N GLN A 234 -21.05 -25.20 6.11
CA GLN A 234 -21.12 -26.43 6.90
C GLN A 234 -20.75 -26.26 8.38
N THR A 235 -19.84 -25.34 8.69
CA THR A 235 -19.37 -25.06 10.05
C THR A 235 -19.19 -23.56 10.29
N PRO A 236 -20.24 -22.75 10.06
CA PRO A 236 -20.12 -21.30 10.04
C PRO A 236 -19.71 -20.69 11.39
N ASP A 237 -19.89 -21.40 12.51
CA ASP A 237 -19.37 -20.98 13.82
C ASP A 237 -17.83 -20.81 13.85
N SER A 238 -17.12 -21.36 12.86
CA SER A 238 -15.67 -21.23 12.69
C SER A 238 -15.26 -20.12 11.70
N LEU A 239 -16.15 -19.22 11.33
CA LEU A 239 -15.92 -18.21 10.30
C LEU A 239 -14.78 -17.24 10.68
N ASP A 240 -14.67 -16.89 11.95
CA ASP A 240 -13.57 -16.05 12.49
C ASP A 240 -12.16 -16.60 12.24
N LEU A 241 -12.03 -17.91 11.99
CA LEU A 241 -10.74 -18.57 11.73
C LEU A 241 -10.26 -18.41 10.27
N VAL A 242 -11.15 -18.00 9.37
CA VAL A 242 -10.85 -18.03 7.92
C VAL A 242 -11.20 -16.75 7.17
N LEU A 243 -11.93 -15.84 7.81
CA LEU A 243 -12.37 -14.59 7.19
C LEU A 243 -12.04 -13.40 8.12
N ASP A 244 -11.54 -12.32 7.55
CA ASP A 244 -11.54 -11.03 8.21
C ASP A 244 -12.98 -10.49 8.23
N LEU A 245 -13.67 -10.76 9.33
CA LEU A 245 -15.08 -10.44 9.50
C LEU A 245 -15.33 -8.93 9.57
N LYS A 246 -14.43 -8.17 10.19
CA LYS A 246 -14.52 -6.71 10.25
C LYS A 246 -14.56 -6.14 8.85
N LYS A 247 -13.58 -6.46 8.01
CA LYS A 247 -13.50 -5.95 6.63
C LYS A 247 -14.69 -6.37 5.77
N ALA A 248 -15.18 -7.60 5.92
CA ALA A 248 -16.37 -8.06 5.22
C ALA A 248 -17.64 -7.27 5.64
N LEU A 249 -17.83 -7.02 6.94
CA LEU A 249 -18.97 -6.23 7.44
C LEU A 249 -18.87 -4.76 7.06
N GLN A 250 -17.68 -4.17 7.08
CA GLN A 250 -17.43 -2.81 6.60
C GLN A 250 -17.77 -2.66 5.10
N TYR A 251 -17.34 -3.63 4.27
CA TYR A 251 -17.73 -3.69 2.86
C TYR A 251 -19.26 -3.73 2.67
N PHE A 252 -19.96 -4.60 3.38
CA PHE A 252 -21.42 -4.67 3.27
C PHE A 252 -22.12 -3.41 3.77
N ALA A 253 -21.60 -2.78 4.83
CA ALA A 253 -22.14 -1.52 5.34
C ALA A 253 -21.94 -0.38 4.33
N MET A 254 -20.76 -0.29 3.70
CA MET A 254 -20.48 0.72 2.69
C MET A 254 -21.35 0.55 1.44
N ASN A 255 -21.58 -0.68 0.97
CA ASN A 255 -22.47 -0.94 -0.16
C ASN A 255 -23.92 -0.50 0.14
N VAL A 256 -24.40 -0.72 1.37
CA VAL A 256 -25.70 -0.19 1.78
C VAL A 256 -25.70 1.34 1.81
N LEU A 257 -24.66 1.95 2.35
CA LEU A 257 -24.53 3.40 2.45
C LEU A 257 -24.55 4.08 1.08
N THR A 258 -23.83 3.51 0.10
CA THR A 258 -23.67 4.03 -1.25
C THR A 258 -24.70 3.50 -2.25
N GLY A 259 -25.57 2.58 -1.85
CA GLY A 259 -26.50 1.92 -2.75
C GLY A 259 -25.83 1.04 -3.79
N GLY A 260 -24.63 0.53 -3.48
CA GLY A 260 -23.88 -0.40 -4.34
C GLY A 260 -24.58 -1.76 -4.41
N TRP A 261 -25.21 -2.05 -5.52
CA TRP A 261 -26.01 -3.27 -5.72
C TRP A 261 -25.33 -4.30 -6.62
N ASP A 262 -24.39 -3.90 -7.45
CA ASP A 262 -23.63 -4.84 -8.29
C ASP A 262 -22.51 -5.49 -7.47
N ASP A 263 -22.89 -6.12 -6.37
CA ASP A 263 -22.07 -6.64 -5.31
C ASP A 263 -22.34 -8.13 -5.03
N TYR A 264 -21.71 -8.69 -3.98
CA TYR A 264 -21.95 -10.05 -3.50
C TYR A 264 -23.42 -10.29 -3.13
N ARG A 265 -24.07 -9.32 -2.44
CA ARG A 265 -25.41 -9.53 -1.85
C ARG A 265 -26.51 -9.56 -2.89
N PHE A 266 -26.45 -8.68 -3.88
CA PHE A 266 -27.51 -8.58 -4.89
C PHE A 266 -27.15 -9.36 -6.16
N LEU A 267 -26.07 -9.02 -6.87
CA LEU A 267 -25.70 -9.70 -8.13
C LEU A 267 -24.64 -10.79 -8.02
N ARG A 268 -24.04 -11.02 -6.85
CA ARG A 268 -22.96 -12.02 -6.67
C ARG A 268 -21.74 -11.73 -7.54
N ASN A 269 -21.29 -10.46 -7.53
CA ASN A 269 -20.33 -9.91 -8.45
C ASN A 269 -19.41 -8.90 -7.76
N ASN A 270 -18.39 -8.42 -8.47
CA ASN A 270 -17.60 -7.23 -8.19
C ASN A 270 -16.98 -7.13 -6.79
N TYR A 271 -16.20 -8.13 -6.42
CA TYR A 271 -15.34 -8.09 -5.25
C TYR A 271 -14.08 -8.93 -5.47
N TYR A 272 -13.07 -8.72 -4.64
CA TYR A 272 -11.92 -9.61 -4.59
C TYR A 272 -11.82 -10.27 -3.22
N LEU A 273 -11.25 -11.47 -3.21
CA LEU A 273 -10.89 -12.23 -2.01
C LEU A 273 -9.39 -12.47 -2.04
N TYR A 274 -8.69 -12.04 -1.00
CA TYR A 274 -7.27 -12.27 -0.84
C TYR A 274 -7.00 -13.15 0.37
N HIS A 275 -6.36 -14.30 0.17
CA HIS A 275 -5.84 -15.10 1.26
C HIS A 275 -4.50 -14.53 1.71
N ASN A 276 -4.47 -13.93 2.91
CA ASN A 276 -3.25 -13.40 3.50
C ASN A 276 -2.50 -14.51 4.26
N PRO A 277 -1.28 -14.90 3.83
CA PRO A 277 -0.52 -15.94 4.53
C PRO A 277 -0.06 -15.55 5.95
N SER A 278 -0.03 -14.27 6.29
CA SER A 278 0.41 -13.81 7.62
C SER A 278 -0.57 -14.17 8.73
N ASP A 279 -1.88 -14.19 8.45
CA ASP A 279 -2.94 -14.51 9.42
C ASP A 279 -3.80 -15.72 9.05
N ASP A 280 -3.52 -16.36 7.90
CA ASP A 280 -4.27 -17.48 7.30
C ASP A 280 -5.76 -17.19 7.08
N LYS A 281 -6.13 -15.91 6.90
CA LYS A 281 -7.50 -15.47 6.65
C LYS A 281 -7.70 -14.97 5.21
N ILE A 282 -8.96 -14.97 4.81
CA ILE A 282 -9.40 -14.30 3.59
C ILE A 282 -9.79 -12.87 3.93
N HIS A 283 -9.24 -11.91 3.19
CA HIS A 283 -9.57 -10.50 3.27
C HIS A 283 -10.45 -10.10 2.10
N TRP A 284 -11.47 -9.29 2.39
CA TRP A 284 -12.40 -8.77 1.40
C TRP A 284 -11.90 -7.44 0.85
N ILE A 285 -11.82 -7.30 -0.49
CA ILE A 285 -11.39 -6.07 -1.15
C ILE A 285 -12.50 -5.57 -2.08
N PRO A 286 -12.96 -4.33 -1.92
CA PRO A 286 -13.98 -3.69 -2.77
C PRO A 286 -13.54 -3.60 -4.23
N TYR A 287 -14.50 -3.73 -5.16
CA TYR A 287 -14.24 -3.58 -6.58
C TYR A 287 -15.48 -3.10 -7.33
N ASP A 288 -15.29 -2.18 -8.32
CA ASP A 288 -16.25 -1.71 -9.32
C ASP A 288 -17.50 -1.02 -8.75
N TYR A 289 -17.44 0.32 -8.63
CA TYR A 289 -18.50 1.15 -8.01
C TYR A 289 -19.23 2.02 -9.03
N ASP A 290 -19.27 1.65 -10.30
CA ASP A 290 -19.99 2.39 -11.35
C ASP A 290 -21.52 2.31 -11.22
N ASN A 291 -22.06 1.31 -10.51
CA ASN A 291 -23.49 1.09 -10.29
C ASN A 291 -23.88 1.41 -8.83
N THR A 292 -23.79 2.69 -8.46
CA THR A 292 -24.02 3.20 -7.10
C THR A 292 -24.81 4.49 -7.12
N LEU A 293 -25.13 5.01 -5.94
CA LEU A 293 -25.75 6.33 -5.73
C LEU A 293 -26.91 6.59 -6.67
N SER A 294 -27.88 5.64 -6.70
CA SER A 294 -29.11 5.74 -7.48
C SER A 294 -28.99 5.48 -9.00
N ILE A 295 -27.85 4.96 -9.48
CA ILE A 295 -27.83 4.25 -10.76
C ILE A 295 -28.56 2.93 -10.55
N ASP A 296 -29.67 2.69 -11.27
CA ASP A 296 -30.53 1.52 -11.09
C ASP A 296 -31.12 1.00 -12.41
N TRP A 297 -31.07 -0.31 -12.60
CA TRP A 297 -31.61 -1.03 -13.77
C TRP A 297 -32.78 -1.96 -13.40
N PHE A 298 -33.22 -1.98 -12.12
CA PHE A 298 -34.15 -2.96 -11.57
C PHE A 298 -35.42 -2.35 -10.98
N ASP A 299 -35.57 -1.03 -11.05
CA ASP A 299 -36.70 -0.28 -10.44
C ASP A 299 -36.72 -0.38 -8.90
N ILE A 300 -35.53 -0.44 -8.28
CA ILE A 300 -35.34 -0.53 -6.83
C ILE A 300 -34.86 0.82 -6.29
N ASN A 301 -35.52 1.31 -5.23
CA ASN A 301 -35.00 2.49 -4.53
C ASN A 301 -33.91 2.10 -3.54
N TRP A 302 -32.65 2.11 -3.99
CA TRP A 302 -31.49 1.77 -3.19
C TRP A 302 -31.25 2.73 -2.02
N GLY A 303 -31.80 3.96 -2.05
CA GLY A 303 -31.76 4.92 -0.95
C GLY A 303 -32.67 4.55 0.22
N THR A 304 -33.66 3.65 0.04
CA THR A 304 -34.64 3.30 1.09
C THR A 304 -34.78 1.81 1.35
N ILE A 305 -34.08 0.95 0.56
CA ILE A 305 -34.12 -0.50 0.78
C ILE A 305 -33.63 -0.86 2.18
N ASN A 306 -34.26 -1.87 2.80
CA ASN A 306 -33.86 -2.35 4.11
C ASN A 306 -32.41 -2.91 4.08
N PRO A 307 -31.51 -2.45 4.95
CA PRO A 307 -30.12 -2.85 4.94
C PRO A 307 -29.87 -4.35 5.17
N TYR A 308 -30.79 -5.03 5.85
CA TYR A 308 -30.70 -6.46 6.16
C TYR A 308 -31.24 -7.34 5.03
N ASP A 309 -32.13 -6.82 4.17
CA ASP A 309 -32.81 -7.54 3.08
C ASP A 309 -32.26 -7.18 1.68
N TYR A 310 -30.99 -6.85 1.58
CA TYR A 310 -30.35 -6.33 0.35
C TYR A 310 -30.28 -7.37 -0.79
N ALA A 311 -30.42 -8.67 -0.49
CA ALA A 311 -30.30 -9.77 -1.44
C ALA A 311 -31.66 -10.21 -2.01
N VAL A 312 -32.33 -9.38 -2.79
CA VAL A 312 -33.77 -9.56 -3.11
C VAL A 312 -34.11 -10.04 -4.51
N ILE A 313 -33.16 -10.18 -5.46
CA ILE A 313 -33.51 -10.49 -6.86
C ILE A 313 -33.99 -11.92 -7.08
N ASP A 314 -33.41 -12.87 -6.38
CA ASP A 314 -33.69 -14.29 -6.54
C ASP A 314 -33.90 -14.95 -5.17
N ASN A 315 -34.56 -16.10 -5.16
CA ASN A 315 -34.67 -16.89 -3.93
C ASN A 315 -33.38 -17.69 -3.64
N ASP A 316 -32.29 -17.43 -4.36
CA ASP A 316 -31.00 -18.05 -4.10
C ASP A 316 -30.37 -17.39 -2.88
N GLY A 317 -30.03 -18.19 -1.86
CA GLY A 317 -29.42 -17.70 -0.63
C GLY A 317 -28.06 -17.03 -0.84
N ARG A 318 -27.70 -16.20 0.11
CA ARG A 318 -26.34 -15.63 0.24
C ARG A 318 -25.70 -16.21 1.50
N PRO A 319 -25.12 -17.42 1.42
CA PRO A 319 -24.81 -18.21 2.61
C PRO A 319 -23.98 -17.45 3.64
N LEU A 320 -23.09 -16.55 3.21
CA LEU A 320 -22.31 -15.74 4.14
C LEU A 320 -23.16 -14.73 4.90
N THR A 321 -23.90 -13.86 4.20
CA THR A 321 -24.72 -12.82 4.85
C THR A 321 -25.98 -13.40 5.51
N ASP A 322 -26.54 -14.48 4.99
CA ASP A 322 -27.66 -15.20 5.63
C ASP A 322 -27.23 -15.71 7.03
N TYR A 323 -26.05 -16.32 7.13
CA TYR A 323 -25.52 -16.72 8.41
C TYR A 323 -25.19 -15.51 9.30
N MET A 324 -24.41 -14.54 8.80
CA MET A 324 -23.98 -13.39 9.60
C MET A 324 -25.17 -12.64 10.20
N PHE A 325 -26.21 -12.36 9.42
CA PHE A 325 -27.39 -11.64 9.93
C PHE A 325 -28.35 -12.49 10.77
N SER A 326 -28.18 -13.80 10.78
CA SER A 326 -28.86 -14.69 11.73
C SER A 326 -28.20 -14.69 13.12
N GLN A 327 -26.98 -14.15 13.24
CA GLN A 327 -26.22 -14.09 14.48
C GLN A 327 -26.20 -12.66 15.02
N SER A 328 -26.71 -12.45 16.24
CA SER A 328 -26.77 -11.12 16.87
C SER A 328 -25.44 -10.39 16.88
N ARG A 329 -24.33 -11.12 17.11
CA ARG A 329 -22.97 -10.56 17.10
C ARG A 329 -22.65 -9.84 15.79
N TYR A 330 -22.79 -10.50 14.67
CA TYR A 330 -22.44 -9.92 13.37
C TYR A 330 -23.47 -8.88 12.90
N LYS A 331 -24.76 -9.11 13.18
CA LYS A 331 -25.82 -8.16 12.88
C LYS A 331 -25.65 -6.85 13.65
N ASN A 332 -25.34 -6.92 14.95
CA ASN A 332 -25.10 -5.73 15.78
C ASN A 332 -23.87 -4.96 15.31
N LEU A 333 -22.77 -5.66 14.99
CA LEU A 333 -21.57 -5.01 14.50
C LEU A 333 -21.79 -4.36 13.12
N PHE A 334 -22.51 -5.00 12.22
CA PHE A 334 -22.93 -4.42 10.95
C PHE A 334 -23.80 -3.17 11.15
N SER A 335 -24.77 -3.24 12.07
CA SER A 335 -25.62 -2.10 12.45
C SER A 335 -24.81 -0.94 13.01
N HIS A 336 -23.83 -1.23 13.85
CA HIS A 336 -22.91 -0.25 14.40
C HIS A 336 -22.08 0.46 13.31
N PHE A 337 -21.53 -0.31 12.36
CA PHE A 337 -20.81 0.28 11.23
C PHE A 337 -21.72 1.16 10.36
N LEU A 338 -22.94 0.71 10.09
CA LEU A 338 -23.92 1.52 9.35
C LEU A 338 -24.26 2.83 10.07
N GLU A 339 -24.51 2.78 11.38
CA GLU A 339 -24.82 3.96 12.20
C GLU A 339 -23.65 4.93 12.19
N PHE A 340 -22.44 4.43 12.44
CA PHE A 340 -21.23 5.23 12.46
C PHE A 340 -20.96 5.90 11.10
N TYR A 341 -21.02 5.14 10.00
CA TYR A 341 -20.77 5.68 8.66
C TYR A 341 -21.86 6.66 8.22
N ARG A 342 -23.14 6.39 8.58
CA ARG A 342 -24.23 7.33 8.38
C ARG A 342 -23.93 8.68 9.04
N GLU A 343 -23.45 8.66 10.27
CA GLU A 343 -23.17 9.88 11.05
C GLU A 343 -21.91 10.62 10.58
N ARG A 344 -20.89 9.87 10.13
CA ARG A 344 -19.58 10.42 9.76
C ARG A 344 -19.45 10.80 8.29
N LEU A 345 -20.06 10.03 7.39
CA LEU A 345 -19.91 10.22 5.95
C LEU A 345 -21.09 10.93 5.30
N LEU A 346 -22.30 10.86 5.88
CA LEU A 346 -23.50 11.46 5.31
C LEU A 346 -23.89 12.80 5.96
N ASN A 347 -22.92 13.63 6.30
CA ASN A 347 -23.19 15.03 6.62
C ASN A 347 -23.53 15.77 5.31
N ILE A 348 -24.80 16.05 5.08
CA ILE A 348 -25.30 16.61 3.82
C ILE A 348 -24.67 17.99 3.54
N ASP A 349 -24.51 18.85 4.55
CA ASP A 349 -23.94 20.19 4.36
C ASP A 349 -22.46 20.12 3.93
N GLU A 350 -21.70 19.20 4.49
CA GLU A 350 -20.29 18.98 4.10
C GLU A 350 -20.18 18.32 2.71
N LEU A 351 -21.07 17.37 2.41
CA LEU A 351 -21.13 16.73 1.10
C LEU A 351 -21.46 17.72 0.00
N GLU A 352 -22.43 18.62 0.23
CA GLU A 352 -22.80 19.67 -0.73
C GLU A 352 -21.59 20.56 -1.05
N ILE A 353 -20.85 21.02 -0.05
CA ILE A 353 -19.64 21.83 -0.24
C ILE A 353 -18.58 21.07 -1.05
N LYS A 354 -18.35 19.78 -0.71
CA LYS A 354 -17.38 18.93 -1.42
C LYS A 354 -17.79 18.73 -2.88
N LEU A 355 -19.07 18.45 -3.12
CA LEU A 355 -19.60 18.23 -4.47
C LEU A 355 -19.53 19.50 -5.32
N ASP A 356 -19.83 20.68 -4.76
CA ASP A 356 -19.67 21.95 -5.43
C ASP A 356 -18.21 22.20 -5.87
N GLN A 357 -17.24 21.89 -4.99
CA GLN A 357 -15.83 22.00 -5.34
C GLN A 357 -15.46 21.04 -6.49
N ILE A 358 -15.91 19.78 -6.43
CA ILE A 358 -15.66 18.83 -7.52
C ILE A 358 -16.25 19.31 -8.84
N ILE A 359 -17.49 19.82 -8.81
CA ILE A 359 -18.14 20.41 -10.02
C ILE A 359 -17.26 21.49 -10.61
N ASP A 360 -16.82 22.46 -9.79
CA ASP A 360 -15.98 23.58 -10.25
C ASP A 360 -14.67 23.09 -10.88
N ASP A 361 -14.02 22.08 -10.27
CA ASP A 361 -12.76 21.53 -10.74
C ASP A 361 -12.89 20.82 -12.09
N ILE A 362 -13.95 20.00 -12.27
CA ILE A 362 -14.09 19.17 -13.47
C ILE A 362 -14.94 19.82 -14.57
N TYR A 363 -15.62 20.93 -14.31
CA TYR A 363 -16.63 21.54 -15.20
C TYR A 363 -16.15 21.68 -16.65
N ILE A 364 -15.00 22.31 -16.87
CA ILE A 364 -14.46 22.55 -18.22
C ILE A 364 -14.12 21.23 -18.93
N ALA A 365 -13.56 20.27 -18.20
CA ALA A 365 -13.23 18.96 -18.75
C ALA A 365 -14.47 18.17 -19.18
N VAL A 366 -15.57 18.31 -18.43
CA VAL A 366 -16.86 17.69 -18.76
C VAL A 366 -17.55 18.41 -19.91
N GLU A 367 -17.49 19.75 -19.99
CA GLU A 367 -18.07 20.54 -21.09
C GLU A 367 -17.42 20.18 -22.42
N GLU A 368 -16.10 19.95 -22.45
CA GLU A 368 -15.34 19.57 -23.64
C GLU A 368 -15.51 18.08 -24.01
N ASP A 369 -15.99 17.22 -23.08
CA ASP A 369 -16.16 15.78 -23.27
C ASP A 369 -17.38 15.45 -24.15
N GLN A 370 -17.13 15.23 -25.44
CA GLN A 370 -18.17 14.88 -26.39
C GLN A 370 -18.67 13.44 -26.25
N TYR A 371 -17.82 12.52 -25.82
CA TYR A 371 -18.16 11.09 -25.71
C TYR A 371 -19.20 10.80 -24.65
N ARG A 372 -19.25 11.56 -23.53
CA ARG A 372 -20.26 11.39 -22.47
C ARG A 372 -21.72 11.55 -22.96
N THR A 373 -21.91 12.27 -24.06
CA THR A 373 -23.25 12.51 -24.62
C THR A 373 -23.73 11.39 -25.53
N MET A 374 -22.84 10.49 -25.97
CA MET A 374 -23.13 9.56 -27.07
C MET A 374 -23.90 8.33 -26.65
N ASP A 375 -23.77 7.86 -25.40
CA ASP A 375 -24.46 6.66 -24.92
C ASP A 375 -25.90 6.96 -24.50
N TYR A 376 -26.10 7.95 -23.64
CA TYR A 376 -27.40 8.28 -23.04
C TYR A 376 -27.87 9.71 -23.30
N GLY A 377 -27.11 10.51 -24.02
CA GLY A 377 -27.46 11.88 -24.38
C GLY A 377 -27.32 12.89 -23.24
N PHE A 378 -26.49 12.60 -22.24
CA PHE A 378 -26.33 13.48 -21.08
C PHE A 378 -25.88 14.89 -21.47
N SER A 379 -26.66 15.91 -21.12
CA SER A 379 -26.37 17.33 -21.32
C SER A 379 -25.55 17.91 -20.16
N MET A 380 -25.09 19.18 -20.30
CA MET A 380 -24.45 19.88 -19.16
C MET A 380 -25.45 20.16 -18.03
N ASP A 381 -26.71 20.36 -18.35
CA ASP A 381 -27.76 20.50 -17.33
C ASP A 381 -27.94 19.18 -16.54
N ASP A 382 -27.86 18.02 -17.22
CA ASP A 382 -27.90 16.72 -16.55
C ASP A 382 -26.66 16.50 -15.65
N PHE A 383 -25.50 16.93 -16.13
CA PHE A 383 -24.28 16.91 -15.30
C PHE A 383 -24.49 17.68 -14.01
N ILE A 384 -24.86 18.97 -14.08
CA ILE A 384 -25.04 19.83 -12.90
C ILE A 384 -26.17 19.30 -12.00
N ASN A 385 -27.33 18.98 -12.56
CA ASN A 385 -28.49 18.59 -11.78
C ASN A 385 -28.34 17.20 -11.13
N SER A 386 -27.49 16.31 -11.67
CA SER A 386 -27.26 14.97 -11.13
C SER A 386 -26.57 14.96 -9.76
N TYR A 387 -25.98 16.07 -9.33
CA TYR A 387 -25.40 16.21 -7.99
C TYR A 387 -26.46 16.57 -6.92
N GLY A 388 -27.50 17.28 -7.31
CA GLY A 388 -28.46 17.90 -6.40
C GLY A 388 -29.65 17.03 -6.02
N TYR A 389 -30.83 17.69 -6.04
CA TYR A 389 -32.13 17.09 -5.73
C TYR A 389 -33.01 17.09 -6.99
N GLU A 390 -34.06 16.26 -6.97
CA GLU A 390 -35.10 16.22 -8.02
C GLU A 390 -34.55 15.89 -9.43
N PHE A 391 -33.50 15.06 -9.51
CA PHE A 391 -32.95 14.59 -10.75
C PHE A 391 -33.36 13.14 -11.02
N GLU A 392 -33.95 12.91 -12.20
CA GLU A 392 -34.23 11.56 -12.71
C GLU A 392 -34.05 11.56 -14.23
N LEU A 393 -33.20 10.68 -14.73
CA LEU A 393 -33.00 10.47 -16.17
C LEU A 393 -32.62 9.01 -16.44
N GLN A 394 -33.52 8.26 -17.11
CA GLN A 394 -33.33 6.85 -17.49
C GLN A 394 -32.99 5.95 -16.27
N HIS A 395 -31.78 5.41 -16.20
CA HIS A 395 -31.29 4.56 -15.14
C HIS A 395 -30.77 5.33 -13.93
N VAL A 396 -30.55 6.63 -14.04
CA VAL A 396 -30.17 7.49 -12.91
C VAL A 396 -31.45 8.01 -12.26
N LYS A 397 -31.82 7.43 -11.12
CA LYS A 397 -33.14 7.63 -10.49
C LYS A 397 -33.20 8.84 -9.58
N LYS A 398 -32.06 9.33 -9.09
CA LYS A 398 -31.96 10.48 -8.17
C LYS A 398 -30.64 11.22 -8.35
N GLY A 399 -30.64 12.48 -7.94
CA GLY A 399 -29.39 13.21 -7.71
C GLY A 399 -28.66 12.66 -6.47
N ILE A 400 -27.37 12.94 -6.39
CA ILE A 400 -26.49 12.39 -5.34
C ILE A 400 -26.92 12.86 -3.96
N LEU A 401 -27.19 14.16 -3.77
CA LEU A 401 -27.63 14.70 -2.47
C LEU A 401 -29.02 14.17 -2.06
N GLU A 402 -29.94 14.01 -3.02
CA GLU A 402 -31.24 13.39 -2.76
C GLU A 402 -31.09 11.94 -2.28
N PHE A 403 -30.24 11.17 -2.98
CA PHE A 403 -29.96 9.79 -2.58
C PHE A 403 -29.42 9.70 -1.16
N PHE A 404 -28.42 10.51 -0.80
CA PHE A 404 -27.86 10.50 0.54
C PHE A 404 -28.84 10.98 1.61
N SER A 405 -29.67 11.96 1.31
CA SER A 405 -30.74 12.41 2.20
C SER A 405 -31.73 11.29 2.52
N ASP A 406 -32.18 10.58 1.47
CA ASP A 406 -33.07 9.42 1.61
C ASP A 406 -32.42 8.30 2.41
N ARG A 407 -31.14 7.99 2.08
CA ARG A 407 -30.38 6.93 2.74
C ARG A 407 -30.15 7.25 4.22
N ASN A 408 -29.77 8.48 4.54
CA ASN A 408 -29.60 8.94 5.91
C ASN A 408 -30.91 8.80 6.72
N THR A 409 -32.02 9.24 6.14
CA THR A 409 -33.33 9.15 6.76
C THR A 409 -33.78 7.69 6.97
N SER A 410 -33.65 6.86 5.93
CA SER A 410 -34.06 5.46 5.99
C SER A 410 -33.22 4.63 6.95
N LEU A 411 -31.92 4.82 7.00
CA LEU A 411 -31.05 4.13 7.95
C LEU A 411 -31.36 4.50 9.40
N ASN A 412 -31.64 5.77 9.67
CA ASN A 412 -32.06 6.21 11.01
C ASN A 412 -33.33 5.49 11.53
N GLU A 413 -34.19 5.05 10.61
CA GLU A 413 -35.43 4.33 10.95
C GLU A 413 -35.26 2.79 10.96
N GLN A 414 -34.31 2.26 10.18
CA GLN A 414 -34.22 0.83 9.88
C GLN A 414 -33.09 0.12 10.66
N ILE A 415 -32.10 0.84 11.17
CA ILE A 415 -31.02 0.22 11.96
C ILE A 415 -31.60 -0.37 13.24
N THR A 416 -31.26 -1.63 13.52
CA THR A 416 -31.74 -2.34 14.70
C THR A 416 -30.61 -3.14 15.35
N PHE A 417 -30.67 -3.28 16.68
CA PHE A 417 -29.77 -4.09 17.47
C PHE A 417 -30.56 -5.17 18.21
N ASP A 418 -30.06 -6.39 18.20
CA ASP A 418 -30.73 -7.54 18.82
C ASP A 418 -30.48 -7.58 20.35
N ASN A 419 -29.33 -7.13 20.81
CA ASN A 419 -28.93 -7.06 22.21
C ASN A 419 -27.79 -6.03 22.38
N GLN A 420 -27.33 -5.82 23.63
CA GLN A 420 -26.26 -4.88 23.98
C GLN A 420 -25.00 -5.59 24.48
N ILE A 421 -24.77 -6.85 24.12
CA ILE A 421 -23.56 -7.58 24.47
C ILE A 421 -22.35 -6.88 23.80
N PRO A 422 -21.31 -6.51 24.59
CA PRO A 422 -20.13 -5.90 24.00
C PRO A 422 -19.41 -6.81 23.00
N ILE A 423 -18.96 -6.27 21.88
CA ILE A 423 -18.33 -7.01 20.78
C ILE A 423 -16.92 -6.47 20.56
N ILE A 424 -15.90 -7.32 20.79
CA ILE A 424 -14.52 -7.02 20.42
C ILE A 424 -14.33 -7.45 18.97
N TYR A 425 -13.96 -6.50 18.09
CA TYR A 425 -13.88 -6.79 16.66
C TYR A 425 -12.50 -6.50 16.05
N GLU A 426 -11.62 -5.79 16.76
CA GLU A 426 -10.24 -5.58 16.35
C GLU A 426 -9.30 -5.46 17.53
N THR A 427 -8.07 -5.88 17.35
CA THR A 427 -6.98 -5.65 18.30
C THR A 427 -5.69 -5.38 17.55
N ASN A 428 -4.90 -4.43 18.02
CA ASN A 428 -3.60 -4.10 17.47
C ASN A 428 -2.56 -3.96 18.57
N LEU A 429 -1.43 -4.64 18.40
CA LEU A 429 -0.26 -4.50 19.27
C LEU A 429 0.56 -3.32 18.77
N GLU A 430 0.75 -2.29 19.61
CA GLU A 430 1.39 -1.03 19.20
C GLU A 430 2.86 -1.24 18.75
N ASN A 431 3.59 -2.12 19.43
CA ASN A 431 5.00 -2.38 19.15
C ASN A 431 5.23 -3.83 18.75
N GLU A 432 5.76 -4.08 17.58
CA GLU A 432 6.15 -5.41 17.10
C GLU A 432 7.36 -5.96 17.87
N ILE A 433 8.26 -5.10 18.33
CA ILE A 433 9.43 -5.43 19.13
C ILE A 433 9.19 -4.98 20.56
N ILE A 434 9.12 -5.94 21.48
CA ILE A 434 8.89 -5.71 22.90
C ILE A 434 10.13 -6.16 23.68
N VAL A 435 10.69 -5.26 24.49
CA VAL A 435 11.82 -5.53 25.36
C VAL A 435 11.33 -5.67 26.79
N VAL A 436 12.04 -6.49 27.60
CA VAL A 436 11.77 -6.61 29.05
C VAL A 436 11.72 -5.21 29.68
N ASP A 437 10.78 -4.98 30.58
CA ASP A 437 10.51 -3.71 31.28
C ASP A 437 9.94 -2.58 30.37
N ASP A 438 9.72 -2.80 29.07
CA ASP A 438 8.96 -1.88 28.24
C ASP A 438 7.44 -2.06 28.45
N THR A 439 6.69 -1.00 28.22
CA THR A 439 5.22 -1.07 28.29
C THR A 439 4.69 -1.71 27.00
N VAL A 440 3.94 -2.79 27.14
CA VAL A 440 3.12 -3.37 26.09
C VAL A 440 1.80 -2.63 26.05
N SER A 441 1.47 -2.03 24.91
CA SER A 441 0.19 -1.38 24.65
C SER A 441 -0.59 -2.20 23.61
N ILE A 442 -1.78 -2.65 23.99
CA ILE A 442 -2.71 -3.35 23.08
C ILE A 442 -3.93 -2.47 22.90
N HIS A 443 -4.12 -1.99 21.66
CA HIS A 443 -5.32 -1.28 21.25
C HIS A 443 -6.43 -2.32 21.01
N ILE A 444 -7.64 -2.00 21.46
CA ILE A 444 -8.81 -2.87 21.40
C ILE A 444 -9.97 -2.04 20.91
N SER A 445 -10.56 -2.42 19.77
CA SER A 445 -11.79 -1.81 19.29
C SER A 445 -12.98 -2.64 19.75
N LEU A 446 -13.85 -2.02 20.54
CA LEU A 446 -14.98 -2.67 21.19
C LEU A 446 -16.25 -1.85 21.00
N TYR A 447 -17.27 -2.47 20.39
CA TYR A 447 -18.63 -1.94 20.35
C TYR A 447 -19.39 -2.26 21.65
N GLY A 448 -20.09 -1.28 22.19
CA GLY A 448 -20.95 -1.42 23.37
C GLY A 448 -20.27 -1.06 24.70
N ASP A 449 -21.06 -1.06 25.78
CA ASP A 449 -20.62 -0.63 27.11
C ASP A 449 -20.34 -1.85 28.03
N PRO A 450 -19.06 -2.24 28.22
CA PRO A 450 -18.73 -3.34 29.08
C PRO A 450 -18.77 -2.92 30.57
N THR A 451 -19.39 -3.75 31.41
CA THR A 451 -19.31 -3.62 32.88
C THR A 451 -18.26 -4.55 33.47
N ASN A 452 -17.80 -5.52 32.70
CA ASN A 452 -16.70 -6.44 33.01
C ASN A 452 -15.77 -6.50 31.79
N PHE A 453 -14.57 -5.90 31.91
CA PHE A 453 -13.64 -5.80 30.80
C PHE A 453 -12.21 -6.03 31.26
N HIS A 454 -11.59 -7.13 30.81
CA HIS A 454 -10.24 -7.53 31.21
C HIS A 454 -9.47 -8.11 30.04
N LEU A 455 -8.22 -7.67 29.89
CA LEU A 455 -7.21 -8.38 29.14
C LEU A 455 -6.43 -9.29 30.08
N PHE A 456 -6.33 -10.56 29.74
CA PHE A 456 -5.56 -11.58 30.46
C PHE A 456 -4.29 -11.90 29.67
N TYR A 457 -3.15 -11.98 30.35
CA TYR A 457 -1.87 -12.33 29.73
C TYR A 457 -1.07 -13.28 30.60
N MET A 458 -0.24 -14.12 29.98
CA MET A 458 0.57 -15.12 30.64
C MET A 458 1.82 -15.41 29.80
N LYS A 459 2.99 -15.51 30.47
CA LYS A 459 4.18 -16.09 29.84
C LYS A 459 4.01 -17.61 29.71
N ASP A 460 4.50 -18.22 28.64
CA ASP A 460 4.31 -19.64 28.32
C ASP A 460 4.83 -20.62 29.39
N SER A 461 5.84 -20.20 30.16
CA SER A 461 6.41 -20.97 31.29
C SER A 461 5.62 -20.85 32.60
N ASN A 462 4.57 -20.01 32.65
CA ASN A 462 3.79 -19.75 33.87
C ASN A 462 2.49 -20.55 33.87
N GLU A 463 1.96 -20.81 35.07
CA GLU A 463 0.68 -21.52 35.25
C GLU A 463 -0.49 -20.56 35.56
N THR A 464 -0.21 -19.26 35.74
CA THR A 464 -1.21 -18.27 36.20
C THR A 464 -1.34 -17.12 35.24
N TRP A 465 -2.59 -16.72 34.95
CA TRP A 465 -2.93 -15.54 34.18
C TRP A 465 -2.89 -14.28 35.03
N ASN A 466 -2.20 -13.27 34.56
CA ASN A 466 -2.33 -11.90 35.02
C ASN A 466 -3.47 -11.21 34.29
N SER A 467 -3.98 -10.10 34.80
CA SER A 467 -5.00 -9.33 34.12
C SER A 467 -4.83 -7.83 34.30
N VAL A 468 -5.22 -7.07 33.29
CA VAL A 468 -5.32 -5.60 33.30
C VAL A 468 -6.72 -5.18 32.83
N VAL A 469 -7.17 -4.04 33.30
CA VAL A 469 -8.43 -3.43 32.86
C VAL A 469 -8.08 -2.39 31.78
N PRO A 470 -8.59 -2.53 30.54
CA PRO A 470 -8.38 -1.53 29.52
C PRO A 470 -9.01 -0.17 29.88
N SER A 471 -8.39 0.93 29.43
CA SER A 471 -8.92 2.30 29.52
C SER A 471 -9.54 2.71 28.17
N PHE A 472 -10.66 3.43 28.20
CA PHE A 472 -11.28 3.97 27.00
C PHE A 472 -10.53 5.24 26.55
N GLU A 473 -9.95 5.19 25.35
CA GLU A 473 -9.13 6.27 24.78
C GLU A 473 -9.46 6.47 23.30
N PRO A 474 -10.66 6.97 22.97
CA PRO A 474 -11.10 7.16 21.60
C PRO A 474 -10.36 8.30 20.90
N GLU A 475 -10.21 8.18 19.57
CA GLU A 475 -9.77 9.28 18.71
C GLU A 475 -10.96 9.85 17.93
N LEU A 476 -11.57 10.90 18.48
CA LEU A 476 -12.87 11.42 18.02
C LEU A 476 -12.81 12.19 16.68
N ASN A 477 -11.62 12.53 16.17
CA ASN A 477 -11.47 13.25 14.90
C ASN A 477 -11.27 12.32 13.70
N SER A 478 -11.23 11.02 13.92
CA SER A 478 -11.07 10.00 12.86
C SER A 478 -12.43 9.62 12.25
N ASP A 479 -12.43 9.27 10.98
CA ASP A 479 -13.59 8.64 10.32
C ASP A 479 -13.58 7.10 10.43
N LYS A 480 -12.60 6.55 11.17
CA LYS A 480 -12.47 5.12 11.44
C LYS A 480 -13.27 4.75 12.69
N VAL A 481 -14.16 3.77 12.56
CA VAL A 481 -14.99 3.32 13.67
C VAL A 481 -14.14 2.73 14.80
N GLU A 482 -13.09 2.02 14.46
CA GLU A 482 -12.16 1.44 15.41
C GLU A 482 -11.47 2.45 16.32
N ASP A 483 -11.19 3.65 15.82
CA ASP A 483 -10.58 4.73 16.60
C ASP A 483 -11.56 5.34 17.62
N HIS A 484 -12.85 5.39 17.27
CA HIS A 484 -13.92 5.83 18.18
C HIS A 484 -14.23 4.82 19.27
N ASP A 485 -14.11 3.54 18.96
CA ASP A 485 -14.36 2.40 19.86
C ASP A 485 -13.10 1.98 20.63
N ARG A 486 -12.00 2.76 20.56
CA ARG A 486 -10.68 2.37 21.02
C ARG A 486 -10.55 2.37 22.53
N TRP A 487 -10.10 1.23 23.04
CA TRP A 487 -9.61 1.02 24.39
C TRP A 487 -8.13 0.64 24.34
N ILE A 488 -7.38 0.92 25.41
CA ILE A 488 -5.96 0.56 25.51
C ILE A 488 -5.73 -0.24 26.78
N ALA A 489 -5.08 -1.41 26.60
CA ALA A 489 -4.59 -2.24 27.71
C ALA A 489 -3.08 -2.11 27.80
N ASN A 490 -2.57 -1.65 28.95
CA ASN A 490 -1.15 -1.45 29.21
C ASN A 490 -0.66 -2.37 30.33
N PHE A 491 0.46 -3.06 30.09
CA PHE A 491 1.17 -3.84 31.12
C PHE A 491 2.67 -3.91 30.80
N VAL A 492 3.48 -4.33 31.76
CA VAL A 492 4.94 -4.42 31.65
C VAL A 492 5.37 -5.85 31.89
N PRO A 493 5.91 -6.55 30.88
CA PRO A 493 6.50 -7.88 31.07
C PRO A 493 7.86 -7.77 31.78
N GLU A 494 8.03 -8.52 32.88
CA GLU A 494 9.26 -8.51 33.67
C GLU A 494 10.31 -9.54 33.20
N GLU A 495 9.96 -10.43 32.28
CA GLU A 495 10.83 -11.51 31.79
C GLU A 495 10.70 -11.65 30.26
N SER A 496 11.79 -12.07 29.62
CA SER A 496 11.78 -12.44 28.18
C SER A 496 11.09 -13.78 27.94
N GLY A 497 10.55 -13.98 26.74
CA GLY A 497 9.88 -15.21 26.30
C GLY A 497 8.57 -14.96 25.58
N HIS A 498 7.88 -16.05 25.24
CA HIS A 498 6.58 -15.97 24.59
C HIS A 498 5.48 -15.68 25.62
N TYR A 499 4.60 -14.75 25.27
CA TYR A 499 3.41 -14.39 26.03
C TYR A 499 2.17 -14.71 25.24
N TYR A 500 1.16 -15.24 25.93
CA TYR A 500 -0.18 -15.46 25.42
C TYR A 500 -1.14 -14.47 26.05
N TRP A 501 -2.15 -14.05 25.30
CA TRP A 501 -3.17 -13.16 25.84
C TRP A 501 -4.53 -13.38 25.18
N TYR A 502 -5.58 -13.02 25.92
CA TYR A 502 -6.96 -12.96 25.46
C TYR A 502 -7.72 -11.90 26.23
N ILE A 503 -8.89 -11.55 25.73
CA ILE A 503 -9.73 -10.51 26.30
C ILE A 503 -11.11 -11.09 26.61
N ILE A 504 -11.73 -10.63 27.70
CA ILE A 504 -13.15 -10.83 27.99
C ILE A 504 -13.80 -9.46 28.17
N ALA A 505 -14.89 -9.22 27.42
CA ALA A 505 -15.75 -8.07 27.59
C ALA A 505 -17.18 -8.56 27.82
N GLY A 506 -17.91 -7.99 28.78
CA GLY A 506 -19.26 -8.40 29.08
C GLY A 506 -20.05 -7.36 29.86
N ASN A 507 -21.36 -7.56 29.89
CA ASN A 507 -22.34 -6.82 30.68
C ASN A 507 -23.41 -7.74 31.26
N GLU A 508 -24.53 -7.21 31.73
CA GLU A 508 -25.61 -8.01 32.32
C GLU A 508 -26.28 -8.97 31.32
N GLU A 509 -26.21 -8.70 29.99
CA GLU A 509 -26.83 -9.51 28.94
C GLU A 509 -25.94 -10.68 28.51
N GLY A 510 -24.61 -10.57 28.65
CA GLY A 510 -23.68 -11.62 28.27
C GLY A 510 -22.24 -11.16 28.21
N SER A 511 -21.37 -12.04 27.74
CA SER A 511 -19.95 -11.75 27.57
C SER A 511 -19.38 -12.38 26.31
N GLU A 512 -18.36 -11.74 25.76
CA GLU A 512 -17.57 -12.23 24.63
C GLU A 512 -16.10 -12.41 25.00
N ARG A 513 -15.47 -13.39 24.38
CA ARG A 513 -14.02 -13.64 24.46
C ARG A 513 -13.37 -13.38 23.11
N TYR A 514 -12.22 -12.68 23.11
CA TYR A 514 -11.42 -12.45 21.91
C TYR A 514 -9.95 -12.87 22.14
N PRO A 515 -9.31 -13.59 21.22
CA PRO A 515 -9.95 -14.25 20.07
C PRO A 515 -10.98 -15.28 20.54
N VAL A 516 -11.96 -15.59 19.70
CA VAL A 516 -13.03 -16.57 20.02
C VAL A 516 -12.44 -17.95 20.35
N TYR A 517 -11.37 -18.31 19.62
CA TYR A 517 -10.62 -19.55 19.80
C TYR A 517 -9.17 -19.23 20.06
N ASP A 518 -8.47 -20.14 20.78
CA ASP A 518 -7.05 -20.05 21.06
C ASP A 518 -6.64 -18.76 21.81
N PHE A 519 -5.40 -18.30 21.64
CA PHE A 519 -4.82 -17.11 22.26
C PHE A 519 -4.02 -16.32 21.23
N ASN A 520 -4.03 -15.01 21.36
CA ASN A 520 -3.03 -14.18 20.72
C ASN A 520 -1.69 -14.34 21.40
N LYS A 521 -0.61 -14.07 20.70
CA LYS A 521 0.76 -14.21 21.22
C LYS A 521 1.66 -13.07 20.74
N PHE A 522 2.66 -12.76 21.55
CA PHE A 522 3.80 -11.92 21.19
C PHE A 522 5.07 -12.44 21.86
N HIS A 523 6.21 -11.94 21.45
CA HIS A 523 7.50 -12.32 22.01
C HIS A 523 8.16 -11.11 22.69
N VAL A 524 8.61 -11.29 23.93
CA VAL A 524 9.41 -10.32 24.69
C VAL A 524 10.86 -10.74 24.65
N ILE A 525 11.73 -9.86 24.19
CA ILE A 525 13.17 -10.09 24.15
C ILE A 525 13.86 -9.42 25.33
N GLU A 526 15.02 -9.91 25.73
CA GLU A 526 15.92 -9.18 26.63
C GLU A 526 16.46 -7.95 25.89
N GLU A 527 17.02 -6.96 26.63
CA GLU A 527 17.57 -5.75 26.02
C GLU A 527 18.35 -6.09 24.74
N ILE A 528 18.01 -5.43 23.63
CA ILE A 528 18.66 -5.67 22.34
C ILE A 528 20.16 -5.43 22.53
N GLN A 529 20.91 -6.49 22.78
CA GLN A 529 22.35 -6.43 22.61
C GLN A 529 22.58 -6.33 21.10
N MET A 530 22.97 -5.14 20.64
CA MET A 530 23.40 -4.97 19.24
C MET A 530 24.38 -6.10 18.93
N GLN A 531 23.96 -7.01 18.06
CA GLN A 531 24.85 -8.09 17.61
C GLN A 531 26.02 -7.44 16.88
N PRO A 532 27.26 -7.79 17.21
CA PRO A 532 28.45 -7.16 16.65
C PRO A 532 28.73 -7.67 15.23
N VAL A 533 27.70 -7.83 14.41
CA VAL A 533 27.78 -8.31 13.03
C VAL A 533 27.08 -7.30 12.12
N ILE A 534 27.70 -7.01 11.01
CA ILE A 534 27.19 -6.11 9.98
C ILE A 534 27.24 -6.78 8.60
N ILE A 535 26.38 -6.35 7.71
CA ILE A 535 26.54 -6.59 6.27
C ILE A 535 27.72 -5.72 5.83
N ASN A 536 28.80 -6.35 5.38
CA ASN A 536 30.07 -5.71 5.09
C ASN A 536 30.23 -5.38 3.62
N GLU A 537 29.93 -6.34 2.75
CA GLU A 537 30.13 -6.26 1.30
C GLU A 537 29.15 -7.18 0.58
N LEU A 538 28.75 -6.84 -0.62
CA LEU A 538 27.94 -7.69 -1.49
C LEU A 538 28.39 -7.56 -2.95
N LEU A 539 28.16 -8.59 -3.75
CA LEU A 539 28.41 -8.61 -5.18
C LEU A 539 27.23 -9.29 -5.89
N ALA A 540 26.44 -8.50 -6.62
CA ALA A 540 25.21 -8.93 -7.27
C ALA A 540 25.32 -9.07 -8.81
N ASP A 541 26.52 -9.20 -9.35
CA ASP A 541 26.83 -9.60 -10.73
C ASP A 541 28.26 -10.14 -10.75
N ASN A 542 28.46 -11.33 -10.20
CA ASN A 542 29.75 -11.99 -10.09
C ASN A 542 29.98 -12.90 -11.31
N GLN A 543 30.95 -12.58 -12.13
CA GLN A 543 31.32 -13.37 -13.29
C GLN A 543 32.71 -14.00 -13.18
N THR A 544 33.62 -13.40 -12.40
CA THR A 544 35.02 -13.82 -12.41
C THR A 544 35.80 -13.66 -11.09
N ILE A 545 35.17 -13.10 -10.02
CA ILE A 545 35.93 -12.66 -8.84
C ILE A 545 36.26 -13.83 -7.92
N ASN A 546 35.26 -14.51 -7.41
CA ASN A 546 35.43 -15.70 -6.55
C ASN A 546 34.33 -16.70 -6.88
N SER A 547 34.64 -17.97 -6.80
CA SER A 547 33.69 -19.06 -7.01
C SER A 547 33.42 -19.76 -5.69
N ASP A 548 32.30 -20.43 -5.65
CA ASP A 548 31.96 -21.39 -4.60
C ASP A 548 32.84 -22.65 -4.69
N ASP A 549 32.57 -23.63 -3.82
CA ASP A 549 33.34 -24.90 -3.79
C ASP A 549 33.07 -25.80 -5.01
N ASN A 550 31.99 -25.55 -5.78
CA ASN A 550 31.69 -26.25 -7.04
C ASN A 550 32.34 -25.59 -8.26
N GLY A 551 32.87 -24.37 -8.11
CA GLY A 551 33.53 -23.58 -9.14
C GLY A 551 32.59 -22.65 -9.89
N ASP A 552 31.38 -22.42 -9.38
CA ASP A 552 30.40 -21.50 -9.94
C ASP A 552 30.63 -20.06 -9.42
N PHE A 553 30.43 -19.07 -10.29
CA PHE A 553 30.59 -17.65 -9.95
C PHE A 553 29.21 -17.06 -9.65
N ASP A 554 28.79 -17.23 -8.40
CA ASP A 554 27.49 -16.78 -7.94
C ASP A 554 27.56 -15.48 -7.17
N ASP A 555 26.42 -14.79 -7.07
CA ASP A 555 26.29 -13.59 -6.25
C ASP A 555 26.51 -13.94 -4.78
N TRP A 556 27.04 -12.98 -4.01
CA TRP A 556 27.34 -13.24 -2.61
C TRP A 556 27.15 -12.02 -1.72
N VAL A 557 26.92 -12.31 -0.43
CA VAL A 557 26.92 -11.36 0.68
C VAL A 557 28.00 -11.75 1.66
N GLU A 558 28.74 -10.77 2.15
CA GLU A 558 29.71 -10.94 3.22
C GLU A 558 29.25 -10.25 4.51
N LEU A 559 29.26 -10.99 5.60
CA LEU A 559 29.05 -10.47 6.94
C LEU A 559 30.37 -10.32 7.69
N HIS A 560 30.51 -9.25 8.50
CA HIS A 560 31.66 -9.00 9.33
C HIS A 560 31.30 -8.95 10.82
N ASN A 561 31.98 -9.75 11.61
CA ASN A 561 31.94 -9.69 13.08
C ASN A 561 33.03 -8.72 13.57
N TYR A 562 32.67 -7.52 13.98
CA TYR A 562 33.60 -6.50 14.47
C TYR A 562 33.93 -6.61 15.96
N SER A 563 33.51 -7.72 16.64
CA SER A 563 33.80 -7.95 18.04
C SER A 563 35.05 -8.82 18.28
N ASN A 564 35.46 -8.90 19.54
CA ASN A 564 36.59 -9.73 19.96
C ASN A 564 36.20 -11.18 20.36
N VAL A 565 34.96 -11.58 20.10
CA VAL A 565 34.43 -12.93 20.37
C VAL A 565 33.78 -13.50 19.11
N ALA A 566 33.76 -14.81 18.98
CA ALA A 566 33.01 -15.45 17.88
C ALA A 566 31.51 -15.26 18.06
N VAL A 567 30.79 -15.04 16.96
CA VAL A 567 29.33 -14.92 16.92
C VAL A 567 28.75 -16.09 16.15
N ASN A 568 27.75 -16.74 16.73
CA ASN A 568 26.98 -17.81 16.08
C ASN A 568 25.68 -17.24 15.52
N LEU A 569 25.48 -17.33 14.21
CA LEU A 569 24.28 -16.87 13.49
C LEU A 569 23.25 -17.98 13.29
N ALA A 570 23.43 -19.18 13.86
CA ALA A 570 22.43 -20.24 13.77
C ALA A 570 21.03 -19.75 14.19
N GLY A 571 20.06 -19.94 13.32
CA GLY A 571 18.69 -19.49 13.56
C GLY A 571 18.37 -18.06 13.15
N PHE A 572 19.36 -17.21 12.82
CA PHE A 572 19.15 -15.90 12.21
C PHE A 572 18.56 -16.05 10.80
N TYR A 573 18.12 -14.95 10.22
CA TYR A 573 17.59 -14.95 8.85
C TYR A 573 18.31 -13.93 7.99
N LEU A 574 18.43 -14.24 6.68
CA LEU A 574 18.85 -13.31 5.64
C LEU A 574 17.71 -13.21 4.61
N THR A 575 17.44 -12.00 4.15
CA THR A 575 16.36 -11.77 3.18
C THR A 575 16.69 -10.64 2.21
N ASP A 576 16.24 -10.79 0.95
CA ASP A 576 16.18 -9.77 -0.08
C ASP A 576 14.81 -9.06 -0.12
N LYS A 577 13.87 -9.42 0.77
CA LYS A 577 12.48 -8.94 0.79
C LYS A 577 12.11 -8.35 2.14
N MET A 578 11.78 -7.05 2.18
CA MET A 578 11.34 -6.39 3.41
C MET A 578 10.01 -6.94 3.96
N ASN A 579 9.16 -7.48 3.10
CA ASN A 579 7.88 -8.09 3.46
C ASN A 579 7.96 -9.60 3.80
N ASN A 580 9.16 -10.20 3.76
CA ASN A 580 9.38 -11.58 4.15
C ASN A 580 10.71 -11.73 4.89
N LEU A 581 10.75 -11.30 6.16
CA LEU A 581 11.96 -11.22 6.98
C LEU A 581 12.57 -12.60 7.32
N THR A 582 11.82 -13.67 7.20
CA THR A 582 12.26 -15.06 7.49
C THR A 582 12.55 -15.88 6.23
N LYS A 583 12.90 -15.23 5.11
CA LYS A 583 13.02 -15.86 3.79
C LYS A 583 14.04 -16.99 3.75
N TRP A 584 15.25 -16.79 4.29
CA TRP A 584 16.28 -17.80 4.41
C TRP A 584 16.85 -17.84 5.83
N LYS A 585 16.94 -19.03 6.42
CA LYS A 585 17.39 -19.26 7.79
C LYS A 585 18.80 -19.80 7.83
N PHE A 586 19.69 -19.18 8.62
CA PHE A 586 21.02 -19.70 8.86
C PHE A 586 20.95 -21.09 9.52
N PRO A 587 21.63 -22.10 8.94
CA PRO A 587 21.68 -23.46 9.48
C PRO A 587 22.46 -23.53 10.81
N ASP A 588 22.27 -24.63 11.56
CA ASP A 588 22.95 -24.84 12.85
C ASP A 588 24.47 -25.07 12.70
N SER A 589 24.93 -25.43 11.51
CA SER A 589 26.35 -25.65 11.19
C SER A 589 26.84 -24.67 10.12
N GLY A 590 28.10 -24.23 10.22
CA GLY A 590 28.71 -23.30 9.26
C GLY A 590 28.40 -21.83 9.51
N SER A 591 27.54 -21.48 10.47
CA SER A 591 27.04 -20.13 10.73
C SER A 591 27.83 -19.36 11.79
N ILE A 592 29.08 -19.69 12.02
CA ILE A 592 29.93 -19.05 13.05
C ILE A 592 30.90 -18.08 12.37
N ILE A 593 30.86 -16.81 12.78
CA ILE A 593 31.86 -15.81 12.41
C ILE A 593 32.85 -15.63 13.55
N ASN A 594 34.12 -15.95 13.30
CA ASN A 594 35.19 -15.75 14.28
C ASN A 594 35.35 -14.27 14.68
N SER A 595 36.00 -14.02 15.81
CA SER A 595 36.38 -12.68 16.23
C SER A 595 37.07 -11.93 15.11
N GLN A 596 36.61 -10.71 14.78
CA GLN A 596 37.08 -9.86 13.67
C GLN A 596 37.09 -10.57 12.30
N GLY A 597 36.31 -11.63 12.14
CA GLY A 597 36.23 -12.46 10.96
C GLY A 597 35.11 -12.06 9.99
N TYR A 598 35.14 -12.70 8.84
CA TYR A 598 34.17 -12.54 7.77
C TYR A 598 33.49 -13.86 7.46
N LEU A 599 32.27 -13.81 6.91
CA LEU A 599 31.50 -14.97 6.49
C LEU A 599 30.82 -14.65 5.16
N ILE A 600 31.08 -15.45 4.14
CA ILE A 600 30.45 -15.35 2.82
C ILE A 600 29.23 -16.25 2.78
N ILE A 601 28.14 -15.72 2.21
CA ILE A 601 26.89 -16.42 1.94
C ILE A 601 26.61 -16.27 0.44
N TRP A 602 26.46 -17.37 -0.27
CA TRP A 602 26.12 -17.41 -1.69
C TRP A 602 24.63 -17.19 -1.88
N CYS A 603 24.28 -16.30 -2.80
CA CYS A 603 22.91 -15.94 -3.11
C CYS A 603 22.55 -16.46 -4.51
N ASP A 604 22.20 -17.74 -4.62
CA ASP A 604 22.19 -18.51 -5.89
C ASP A 604 21.01 -19.47 -6.06
N GLU A 605 20.16 -19.62 -5.01
CA GLU A 605 19.04 -20.58 -4.92
C GLU A 605 19.48 -22.07 -4.87
N ASP A 606 20.78 -22.37 -4.74
CA ASP A 606 21.32 -23.73 -4.78
C ASP A 606 21.60 -24.32 -3.39
N GLN A 607 20.60 -24.33 -2.51
CA GLN A 607 20.67 -24.78 -1.11
C GLN A 607 21.16 -26.23 -0.90
N ASN A 608 21.36 -27.02 -1.96
CA ASN A 608 21.83 -28.39 -1.90
C ASN A 608 23.35 -28.52 -2.01
N GLN A 609 24.07 -27.41 -2.21
CA GLN A 609 25.52 -27.37 -2.29
C GLN A 609 26.18 -27.29 -0.88
N GLU A 610 27.49 -27.59 -0.76
CA GLU A 610 28.24 -27.40 0.46
C GLU A 610 28.49 -25.91 0.70
N GLY A 611 28.28 -25.42 1.93
CA GLY A 611 28.43 -24.01 2.29
C GLY A 611 27.14 -23.36 2.74
N LEU A 612 27.10 -22.02 2.69
CA LEU A 612 25.90 -21.24 2.98
C LEU A 612 25.34 -20.71 1.67
N HIS A 613 24.25 -21.31 1.21
CA HIS A 613 23.55 -20.96 -0.03
C HIS A 613 22.11 -20.55 0.29
N THR A 614 21.71 -19.38 -0.17
CA THR A 614 20.35 -18.87 0.09
C THR A 614 19.33 -19.47 -0.90
N ASN A 615 18.05 -19.27 -0.60
CA ASN A 615 16.95 -19.59 -1.50
C ASN A 615 16.54 -18.39 -2.39
N PHE A 616 17.43 -17.45 -2.60
CA PHE A 616 17.23 -16.27 -3.45
C PHE A 616 18.54 -15.82 -4.09
N LYS A 617 18.44 -15.05 -5.17
CA LYS A 617 19.55 -14.37 -5.86
C LYS A 617 19.50 -12.89 -5.58
N LEU A 618 20.64 -12.20 -5.73
CA LEU A 618 20.68 -10.75 -5.68
C LEU A 618 20.38 -10.15 -7.05
N SER A 619 19.64 -9.05 -7.08
CA SER A 619 19.34 -8.33 -8.31
C SER A 619 20.45 -7.33 -8.66
N SER A 620 21.06 -7.45 -9.84
CA SER A 620 22.00 -6.43 -10.33
C SER A 620 21.37 -5.04 -10.55
N ASN A 621 20.03 -4.95 -10.62
CA ASN A 621 19.32 -3.67 -10.67
C ASN A 621 19.20 -2.96 -9.32
N GLY A 622 19.71 -3.59 -8.25
CA GLY A 622 19.59 -3.10 -6.88
C GLY A 622 18.33 -3.62 -6.21
N GLU A 623 18.42 -3.85 -4.91
CA GLU A 623 17.30 -4.29 -4.07
C GLU A 623 17.62 -4.15 -2.58
N PHE A 624 16.67 -4.55 -1.74
CA PHE A 624 16.84 -4.62 -0.30
C PHE A 624 17.62 -5.88 0.11
N LEU A 625 18.40 -5.79 1.19
CA LEU A 625 19.04 -6.92 1.86
C LEU A 625 19.01 -6.68 3.38
N GLY A 626 18.55 -7.66 4.15
CA GLY A 626 18.44 -7.56 5.61
C GLY A 626 18.95 -8.81 6.34
N LEU A 627 19.70 -8.60 7.43
CA LEU A 627 20.07 -9.61 8.42
C LEU A 627 19.19 -9.47 9.65
N ILE A 628 18.46 -10.54 10.03
CA ILE A 628 17.41 -10.52 11.03
C ILE A 628 17.74 -11.51 12.17
N LEU A 629 17.40 -11.15 13.40
CA LEU A 629 17.53 -12.02 14.58
C LEU A 629 16.67 -13.29 14.46
N PRO A 630 16.92 -14.30 15.30
CA PRO A 630 16.12 -15.53 15.36
C PRO A 630 14.64 -15.34 15.69
N ASP A 631 14.24 -14.16 16.18
CA ASP A 631 12.82 -13.80 16.40
C ASP A 631 12.05 -13.65 15.07
N GLY A 632 12.75 -13.48 13.94
CA GLY A 632 12.17 -13.31 12.61
C GLY A 632 11.66 -11.90 12.30
N GLU A 633 11.90 -10.93 13.19
CA GLU A 633 11.34 -9.58 13.13
C GLU A 633 12.40 -8.48 13.32
N THR A 634 13.40 -8.69 14.20
CA THR A 634 14.38 -7.67 14.56
C THR A 634 15.57 -7.63 13.61
N PHE A 635 15.83 -6.46 13.03
CA PHE A 635 17.00 -6.23 12.18
C PHE A 635 18.29 -6.14 12.98
N VAL A 636 19.31 -6.89 12.56
CA VAL A 636 20.70 -6.73 12.99
C VAL A 636 21.36 -5.66 12.16
N ASP A 637 21.23 -5.74 10.84
CA ASP A 637 21.71 -4.74 9.85
C ASP A 637 20.91 -4.88 8.56
N SER A 638 20.82 -3.80 7.78
CA SER A 638 20.16 -3.84 6.48
C SER A 638 20.71 -2.78 5.53
N ILE A 639 20.51 -3.00 4.24
CA ILE A 639 20.89 -2.07 3.18
C ILE A 639 19.92 -2.21 2.00
N THR A 640 19.58 -1.10 1.37
CA THR A 640 19.08 -1.09 0.00
C THR A 640 20.22 -0.65 -0.89
N PHE A 641 20.70 -1.56 -1.72
CA PHE A 641 21.85 -1.29 -2.58
C PHE A 641 21.39 -0.85 -3.98
N PRO A 642 22.17 0.04 -4.64
CA PRO A 642 21.84 0.57 -5.96
C PRO A 642 22.15 -0.46 -7.07
N VAL A 643 21.83 -0.11 -8.33
CA VAL A 643 22.27 -0.86 -9.54
C VAL A 643 23.75 -1.20 -9.45
N GLN A 644 24.06 -2.47 -9.72
CA GLN A 644 25.40 -3.03 -9.64
C GLN A 644 26.04 -3.16 -11.01
N GLU A 645 27.38 -3.13 -11.06
CA GLU A 645 28.17 -3.41 -12.26
C GLU A 645 28.90 -4.75 -12.11
N GLN A 646 29.11 -5.43 -13.23
CA GLN A 646 29.79 -6.73 -13.26
C GLN A 646 31.15 -6.69 -12.54
N ASP A 647 31.36 -7.65 -11.63
CA ASP A 647 32.62 -7.84 -10.88
C ASP A 647 33.06 -6.62 -10.03
N ILE A 648 32.11 -5.73 -9.70
CA ILE A 648 32.29 -4.61 -8.77
C ILE A 648 31.39 -4.83 -7.56
N SER A 649 31.97 -4.85 -6.37
CA SER A 649 31.19 -5.02 -5.14
C SER A 649 30.66 -3.69 -4.58
N TYR A 650 29.67 -3.77 -3.71
CA TYR A 650 29.14 -2.65 -2.94
C TYR A 650 29.30 -2.94 -1.46
N GLY A 651 30.08 -2.12 -0.75
CA GLY A 651 30.45 -2.43 0.62
C GLY A 651 30.81 -1.22 1.46
N LYS A 652 30.99 -1.45 2.77
CA LYS A 652 31.39 -0.41 3.74
C LYS A 652 32.89 -0.13 3.61
N ASN A 653 33.24 1.07 3.18
CA ASN A 653 34.64 1.51 3.09
C ASN A 653 35.26 1.73 4.48
N SER A 654 36.53 2.06 4.56
CA SER A 654 37.29 2.30 5.81
C SER A 654 36.71 3.40 6.71
N SER A 655 35.83 4.23 6.20
CA SER A 655 35.08 5.26 6.96
C SER A 655 33.69 4.81 7.40
N GLY A 656 33.32 3.55 7.10
CA GLY A 656 31.99 2.97 7.42
C GLY A 656 30.87 3.37 6.45
N ASN A 657 31.18 4.10 5.37
CA ASN A 657 30.21 4.51 4.37
C ASN A 657 30.13 3.47 3.24
N TRP A 658 28.92 3.22 2.74
CA TRP A 658 28.68 2.39 1.58
C TRP A 658 29.24 3.02 0.31
N SER A 659 29.93 2.23 -0.50
CA SER A 659 30.52 2.67 -1.78
C SER A 659 30.83 1.47 -2.67
N PHE A 660 30.96 1.69 -3.97
CA PHE A 660 31.50 0.69 -4.89
C PHE A 660 32.99 0.43 -4.58
N LEU A 661 33.36 -0.85 -4.56
CA LEU A 661 34.66 -1.32 -4.14
C LEU A 661 35.26 -2.32 -5.15
N THR A 662 36.58 -2.49 -5.10
CA THR A 662 37.19 -3.72 -5.64
C THR A 662 36.80 -4.86 -4.69
N PRO A 663 36.16 -5.94 -5.18
CA PRO A 663 35.75 -7.05 -4.32
C PRO A 663 36.87 -7.60 -3.45
N SER A 664 36.57 -7.79 -2.16
CA SER A 664 37.56 -8.21 -1.15
C SER A 664 37.07 -9.35 -0.26
N PRO A 665 36.55 -10.46 -0.82
CA PRO A 665 35.94 -11.54 -0.06
C PRO A 665 36.86 -12.12 1.00
N GLY A 666 36.42 -12.16 2.25
CA GLY A 666 37.18 -12.65 3.41
C GLY A 666 38.24 -11.70 3.95
N LEU A 667 38.30 -10.47 3.47
CA LEU A 667 39.28 -9.46 3.84
C LEU A 667 38.60 -8.13 4.17
N SER A 668 39.36 -7.20 4.78
CA SER A 668 38.86 -5.84 5.00
C SER A 668 38.71 -5.10 3.67
N ASN A 669 37.60 -4.39 3.51
CA ASN A 669 37.25 -3.69 2.29
C ASN A 669 38.33 -2.65 1.91
N VAL A 670 38.82 -2.74 0.69
CA VAL A 670 39.78 -1.81 0.11
C VAL A 670 39.03 -0.95 -0.91
N GLY A 671 39.04 0.36 -0.69
CA GLY A 671 38.47 1.29 -1.67
C GLY A 671 39.15 1.11 -3.04
N MET A 672 38.37 1.20 -4.12
CA MET A 672 38.89 1.12 -5.48
C MET A 672 40.06 2.10 -5.65
N ASN A 673 41.29 1.59 -5.87
CA ASN A 673 42.41 2.38 -6.34
C ASN A 673 42.17 2.69 -7.82
N THR A 674 41.28 3.57 -8.13
CA THR A 674 41.06 4.03 -9.48
C THR A 674 42.21 4.97 -9.85
N SER A 675 43.16 4.47 -10.63
CA SER A 675 44.01 5.32 -11.47
C SER A 675 43.19 6.01 -12.60
N GLU A 676 41.87 5.90 -12.56
CA GLU A 676 40.88 6.59 -13.39
C GLU A 676 39.72 7.11 -12.55
N ASN A 677 40.01 7.87 -11.49
CA ASN A 677 39.05 8.72 -10.82
C ASN A 677 38.84 10.00 -11.64
N TYR A 678 38.12 9.92 -12.71
CA TYR A 678 37.39 11.06 -13.24
C TYR A 678 35.97 11.05 -12.66
N VAL A 679 35.71 12.15 -11.93
CA VAL A 679 34.43 12.61 -11.40
C VAL A 679 34.17 12.26 -9.93
N LEU A 680 35.02 12.66 -9.02
CA LEU A 680 34.54 13.03 -7.69
C LEU A 680 35.41 14.15 -7.11
N GLN A 681 34.74 15.28 -6.84
CA GLN A 681 35.24 16.48 -6.16
C GLN A 681 36.14 17.43 -6.96
N ASN A 682 35.67 17.85 -8.13
CA ASN A 682 36.22 19.05 -8.74
C ASN A 682 35.85 20.32 -7.96
N PHE A 683 34.90 20.26 -7.03
CA PHE A 683 34.54 21.35 -6.13
C PHE A 683 33.97 20.84 -4.78
N GLN A 684 34.12 21.65 -3.75
CA GLN A 684 33.55 21.42 -2.41
C GLN A 684 32.93 22.70 -1.90
N VAL A 685 31.71 22.61 -1.38
CA VAL A 685 31.07 23.74 -0.64
C VAL A 685 31.61 23.75 0.77
N ASN A 686 32.43 24.75 1.08
CA ASN A 686 33.11 24.87 2.36
C ASN A 686 32.27 25.58 3.43
N LYS A 687 31.66 26.71 3.06
CA LYS A 687 30.95 27.56 4.03
C LYS A 687 29.75 28.27 3.40
N LEU A 688 28.71 28.43 4.21
CA LEU A 688 27.50 29.19 3.89
C LEU A 688 27.31 30.25 4.95
N TYR A 689 27.28 31.54 4.54
CA TYR A 689 27.13 32.63 5.52
C TYR A 689 26.49 33.90 4.91
N PRO A 690 25.71 34.63 5.75
CA PRO A 690 25.19 34.19 7.02
C PRO A 690 24.21 33.01 6.83
N ASN A 691 24.10 32.13 7.79
CA ASN A 691 23.06 31.13 7.84
C ASN A 691 22.66 30.95 9.32
N PRO A 692 21.51 31.48 9.77
CA PRO A 692 20.41 32.04 8.97
C PRO A 692 20.72 33.35 8.23
N PHE A 693 19.97 33.62 7.14
CA PHE A 693 20.11 34.81 6.31
C PHE A 693 18.73 35.44 6.00
N ASN A 694 18.70 36.74 5.64
CA ASN A 694 17.44 37.47 5.41
C ASN A 694 17.27 38.04 3.99
N SER A 695 18.32 38.06 3.16
CA SER A 695 18.25 38.43 1.75
C SER A 695 19.30 37.70 0.93
N THR A 696 20.56 37.78 1.36
CA THR A 696 21.71 37.26 0.61
C THR A 696 22.45 36.19 1.41
N ILE A 697 22.78 35.07 0.77
CA ILE A 697 23.65 34.03 1.29
C ILE A 697 24.90 33.93 0.42
N ASN A 698 26.07 33.86 1.06
CA ASN A 698 27.34 33.62 0.39
C ASN A 698 27.72 32.15 0.51
N ILE A 699 28.19 31.62 -0.60
CA ILE A 699 28.56 30.21 -0.77
C ILE A 699 30.05 30.17 -1.12
N ASP A 700 30.89 29.80 -0.14
CA ASP A 700 32.32 29.59 -0.37
C ASP A 700 32.55 28.17 -0.88
N MET A 701 33.24 28.06 -2.02
CA MET A 701 33.53 26.79 -2.66
C MET A 701 35.02 26.72 -3.01
N ASN A 702 35.61 25.55 -2.79
CA ASN A 702 36.92 25.20 -3.35
C ASN A 702 36.69 24.38 -4.63
N HIS A 703 37.49 24.67 -5.66
CA HIS A 703 37.49 23.91 -6.90
C HIS A 703 38.92 23.62 -7.40
N SER A 704 39.11 22.41 -7.93
CA SER A 704 40.41 21.91 -8.37
C SER A 704 40.68 22.13 -9.85
N GLN A 705 39.69 22.60 -10.60
CA GLN A 705 39.80 22.92 -12.04
C GLN A 705 38.72 23.92 -12.46
N THR A 706 38.83 24.41 -13.69
CA THR A 706 37.75 25.21 -14.28
C THR A 706 36.52 24.33 -14.57
N MET A 707 35.35 24.77 -14.10
CA MET A 707 34.07 24.08 -14.32
C MET A 707 33.05 25.07 -14.88
N ASN A 708 32.52 24.78 -16.05
CA ASN A 708 31.45 25.57 -16.65
C ASN A 708 30.09 24.92 -16.42
N ASN A 709 29.03 25.73 -16.32
CA ASN A 709 27.64 25.28 -16.15
C ASN A 709 27.44 24.42 -14.87
N VAL A 710 28.01 24.82 -13.74
CA VAL A 710 27.69 24.24 -12.45
C VAL A 710 26.33 24.78 -12.02
N LEU A 711 25.35 23.91 -11.82
CA LEU A 711 24.01 24.28 -11.39
C LEU A 711 24.01 24.64 -9.89
N LEU A 712 23.35 25.72 -9.54
CA LEU A 712 23.12 26.15 -8.20
C LEU A 712 21.63 26.37 -8.00
N ASP A 713 21.00 25.47 -7.24
CA ASP A 713 19.57 25.49 -6.94
C ASP A 713 19.33 25.74 -5.46
N ILE A 714 18.30 26.50 -5.13
CA ILE A 714 17.72 26.54 -3.79
C ILE A 714 16.30 25.99 -3.93
N ILE A 715 16.03 24.92 -3.22
CA ILE A 715 14.75 24.20 -3.25
C ILE A 715 14.08 24.23 -1.86
N SER A 716 12.78 24.31 -1.84
CA SER A 716 11.99 24.12 -0.61
C SER A 716 12.13 22.69 -0.09
N ILE A 717 11.75 22.45 1.16
CA ILE A 717 11.71 21.09 1.73
C ILE A 717 10.75 20.16 0.99
N ASN A 718 9.80 20.72 0.21
CA ASN A 718 8.84 19.99 -0.63
C ASN A 718 9.35 19.83 -2.09
N GLY A 719 10.65 20.04 -2.34
CA GLY A 719 11.27 19.86 -3.67
C GLY A 719 11.06 20.98 -4.68
N ARG A 720 10.23 22.01 -4.39
CA ARG A 720 9.99 23.12 -5.32
C ARG A 720 11.22 23.99 -5.46
N SER A 721 11.67 24.24 -6.69
CA SER A 721 12.76 25.19 -7.00
C SER A 721 12.34 26.62 -6.67
N ILE A 722 13.11 27.29 -5.82
CA ILE A 722 12.93 28.68 -5.38
C ILE A 722 13.89 29.60 -6.13
N TYR A 723 15.07 29.10 -6.44
CA TYR A 723 16.11 29.80 -7.17
C TYR A 723 16.95 28.78 -7.94
N SER A 724 17.21 29.05 -9.22
CA SER A 724 18.09 28.22 -10.04
C SER A 724 19.00 29.14 -10.88
N SER A 725 20.28 28.81 -10.91
CA SER A 725 21.28 29.53 -11.71
C SER A 725 22.41 28.59 -12.12
N SER A 726 23.00 28.87 -13.27
CA SER A 726 24.23 28.20 -13.71
C SER A 726 25.41 29.13 -13.53
N ILE A 727 26.47 28.62 -12.91
CA ILE A 727 27.71 29.37 -12.59
C ILE A 727 28.91 28.72 -13.22
N ASP A 728 29.92 29.54 -13.56
CA ASP A 728 31.21 29.09 -14.03
C ASP A 728 32.30 29.32 -12.96
N LEU A 729 33.05 28.29 -12.62
CA LEU A 729 34.17 28.32 -11.68
C LEU A 729 35.48 28.30 -12.48
N HIS A 730 36.25 29.37 -12.37
CA HIS A 730 37.46 29.54 -13.21
C HIS A 730 38.73 29.24 -12.43
N GLY A 731 39.60 28.42 -13.01
CA GLY A 731 40.94 28.08 -12.47
C GLY A 731 40.88 27.06 -11.34
N ILE A 732 41.89 27.06 -10.50
CA ILE A 732 42.04 26.25 -9.28
C ILE A 732 42.04 27.25 -8.09
N GLY A 733 41.21 26.96 -7.06
CA GLY A 733 41.23 27.82 -5.87
C GLY A 733 39.87 27.89 -5.18
N GLN A 734 39.64 29.04 -4.55
CA GLN A 734 38.43 29.34 -3.81
C GLN A 734 37.59 30.37 -4.55
N SER A 735 36.28 30.14 -4.63
CA SER A 735 35.31 31.09 -5.18
C SER A 735 34.17 31.32 -4.18
N THR A 736 33.70 32.56 -4.09
CA THR A 736 32.52 32.92 -3.30
C THR A 736 31.41 33.34 -4.24
N ILE A 737 30.28 32.69 -4.16
CA ILE A 737 29.08 33.01 -4.93
C ILE A 737 28.05 33.61 -3.98
N SER A 738 27.50 34.78 -4.32
CA SER A 738 26.44 35.44 -3.57
C SER A 738 25.09 35.20 -4.25
N VAL A 739 24.12 34.69 -3.52
CA VAL A 739 22.76 34.45 -3.98
C VAL A 739 21.81 35.34 -3.18
N GLU A 740 21.06 36.16 -3.90
CA GLU A 740 20.03 37.03 -3.30
C GLU A 740 18.64 36.41 -3.59
N LEU A 741 17.87 36.17 -2.54
CA LEU A 741 16.52 35.66 -2.64
C LEU A 741 15.48 36.76 -2.67
N ASN A 742 14.43 36.57 -3.49
CA ASN A 742 13.33 37.53 -3.62
C ASN A 742 12.56 37.66 -2.30
N SER A 743 12.15 38.88 -1.97
CA SER A 743 11.35 39.18 -0.79
C SER A 743 9.96 38.52 -0.73
N GLN A 744 9.53 37.86 -1.78
CA GLN A 744 8.27 37.11 -1.80
C GLN A 744 8.40 35.69 -1.20
N ILE A 745 9.63 35.20 -1.02
CA ILE A 745 9.89 33.87 -0.46
C ILE A 745 9.56 33.89 1.03
N ALA A 746 8.90 32.86 1.54
CA ALA A 746 8.54 32.73 2.96
C ALA A 746 9.76 32.44 3.82
N SER A 747 9.74 32.86 5.10
CA SER A 747 10.75 32.41 6.06
C SER A 747 10.63 30.91 6.27
N GLY A 748 11.75 30.19 6.22
CA GLY A 748 11.73 28.75 6.33
C GLY A 748 13.09 28.08 6.09
N CYS A 749 13.06 26.76 6.16
CA CYS A 749 14.19 25.91 5.84
C CYS A 749 14.17 25.55 4.35
N TYR A 750 15.32 25.69 3.71
CA TYR A 750 15.53 25.39 2.30
C TYR A 750 16.78 24.51 2.14
N LEU A 751 16.89 23.85 1.01
CA LEU A 751 18.05 23.07 0.62
C LEU A 751 18.79 23.78 -0.52
N LEU A 752 20.07 24.11 -0.31
CA LEU A 752 20.97 24.55 -1.35
C LEU A 752 21.58 23.32 -2.03
N ARG A 753 21.43 23.22 -3.33
CA ARG A 753 21.98 22.17 -4.18
C ARG A 753 23.01 22.79 -5.14
N VAL A 754 24.23 22.29 -5.15
CA VAL A 754 25.28 22.73 -6.07
C VAL A 754 25.88 21.51 -6.76
N GLY A 755 25.90 21.48 -8.09
CA GLY A 755 26.43 20.32 -8.79
C GLY A 755 26.37 20.41 -10.31
N LYS A 756 26.72 19.33 -10.98
CA LYS A 756 26.66 19.19 -12.43
C LYS A 756 26.23 17.75 -12.79
N PHE A 757 25.31 17.62 -13.78
CA PHE A 757 24.70 16.36 -14.15
C PHE A 757 23.99 15.69 -12.96
N GLU A 758 24.26 14.45 -12.63
CA GLU A 758 23.66 13.68 -11.53
C GLU A 758 24.39 13.86 -10.18
N HIS A 759 25.43 14.69 -10.11
CA HIS A 759 26.25 14.86 -8.90
C HIS A 759 26.04 16.23 -8.25
N PHE A 760 25.31 16.24 -7.11
CA PHE A 760 25.03 17.45 -6.35
C PHE A 760 25.51 17.34 -4.90
N THR A 761 26.11 18.44 -4.42
CA THR A 761 26.30 18.65 -2.99
C THR A 761 25.09 19.40 -2.44
N THR A 762 24.40 18.85 -1.44
CA THR A 762 23.24 19.47 -0.81
C THR A 762 23.59 19.98 0.60
N ARG A 763 23.13 21.18 0.94
CA ARG A 763 23.31 21.82 2.26
C ARG A 763 22.01 22.50 2.70
N LYS A 764 21.71 22.40 4.00
CA LYS A 764 20.58 23.06 4.62
C LYS A 764 20.87 24.54 4.86
N ILE A 765 19.94 25.42 4.48
CA ILE A 765 19.98 26.85 4.71
C ILE A 765 18.70 27.32 5.39
N LEU A 766 18.78 28.36 6.22
CA LEU A 766 17.64 28.93 6.92
C LEU A 766 17.46 30.39 6.48
N TYR A 767 16.35 30.65 5.80
CA TYR A 767 15.94 32.00 5.40
C TYR A 767 14.99 32.60 6.41
N LEU A 768 15.30 33.81 6.90
CA LEU A 768 14.50 34.56 7.86
C LEU A 768 14.21 35.93 7.25
N LYS A 769 12.94 36.23 7.03
CA LYS A 769 12.45 37.46 6.44
C LYS A 769 12.44 38.60 7.49
#